data_df99d1805418f0f1c30b59630c3e72a1
#
_entry.id   df99d1805418f0f1c30b59630c3e72a1
#
_cell.length_a   1.000
_cell.length_b   1.000
_cell.length_c   1.000
_cell.angle_alpha   90.00
_cell.angle_beta   90.00
_cell.angle_gamma   90.00
#
_symmetry.space_group_name_H-M   'P 1'
#
loop_
_entity.id
_entity.type
_entity.pdbx_description
1 polymer ?
#
loop_
_entity_poly.entity_id
_entity_poly.type
_entity_poly.pdbx_seq_one_letter_code
_entity_poly.pdbx_strand_id
1 'polypeptide(L)'
;GVIKARPIDWYPAKSQQAAAIMLMIQNNLDPAVAQHPHELITYGGNGAVFQNWAQYRLVMKYLSEMTDEQTLVMYSGHPMGLFPSHAEAPRVVVTNGMMIPNYSKPDDWEKFNALGVTQYGQMTAGSYMYIGPQGIVHGTTITVMNAARMLRNQRGDKQIYELPGQGLLFVTAGLGGMSGAQPKASNIAGCVSITAEVNPKAAYKRHEQGWVDFIETDAAIVVAKAAEAKAKGEVVSFAYVGNIVEVWEELLKQNVQVDLGSDQTSLHNPWAGGYYPAGISFDEANALMANDPDQFKSEVQKTLRRHAEAINAHAKKGMYFFDYGNAFLLEASRAGADVLATPGSKLFNRTIDGVAFSYPSYVQDILGPMCFDYGFGPFRWVCCSGDAVDLEKTDRIAERVLTELKSQAPIEIQQQMADNIRWIQEAGKNKMVVGSQARILYADAQGRMAIAQAFNEAIGRGEIGPVVLGRDHHDVSGTDSPYRETSNIYDGSRFTADMAIQNVIGDSFRGATWVSIHNGGGVGIGYSQHAGQVTVADGTPEAARRLERVLTKDTSAVAAGNTDDPSNWAGFANLSDTQIANLKGQMQLENTRLKGEIDMAAFLARLAQLDEVSVLGEPAAVEEERLAEPVADVADRAQ
;
A
#
# COMPACT_ATOMS: atom_id res chain seq x y z
N GLY A 1 30.49 14.31 -1.57
CA GLY A 1 30.28 13.03 -0.93
C GLY A 1 28.93 12.43 -1.30
N VAL A 2 28.76 11.14 -1.13
CA VAL A 2 27.48 10.45 -1.42
C VAL A 2 26.42 10.93 -0.42
N ILE A 3 25.23 11.29 -0.92
CA ILE A 3 24.07 11.61 -0.10
C ILE A 3 23.52 10.32 0.49
N LYS A 4 23.41 10.27 1.80
CA LYS A 4 22.80 9.15 2.54
C LYS A 4 22.46 9.60 3.96
N ALA A 5 21.59 8.89 4.64
CA ALA A 5 21.30 9.13 6.05
C ALA A 5 22.58 9.04 6.89
N ARG A 6 22.75 10.01 7.78
CA ARG A 6 23.82 10.08 8.77
C ARG A 6 23.21 9.97 10.17
N PRO A 7 24.00 9.67 11.21
CA PRO A 7 23.50 9.80 12.57
C PRO A 7 22.86 11.16 12.82
N ILE A 8 21.77 11.18 13.57
CA ILE A 8 20.94 12.39 13.72
C ILE A 8 21.70 13.60 14.27
N ASP A 9 22.71 13.38 15.11
CA ASP A 9 23.57 14.43 15.70
C ASP A 9 24.52 15.11 14.68
N TRP A 10 24.63 14.57 13.47
CA TRP A 10 25.41 15.20 12.40
C TRP A 10 24.67 16.38 11.74
N TYR A 11 23.36 16.46 11.93
CA TYR A 11 22.54 17.47 11.23
C TYR A 11 22.51 18.79 12.01
N PRO A 12 22.84 19.91 11.36
CA PRO A 12 22.87 21.23 12.00
C PRO A 12 21.46 21.83 12.12
N ALA A 13 20.58 21.18 12.87
CA ALA A 13 19.22 21.60 13.10
C ALA A 13 19.02 22.03 14.56
N LYS A 14 18.03 22.90 14.79
CA LYS A 14 17.70 23.43 16.12
C LYS A 14 16.82 22.49 16.94
N SER A 15 16.25 21.44 16.30
CA SER A 15 15.40 20.46 16.96
C SER A 15 15.68 19.05 16.45
N GLN A 16 15.36 18.04 17.24
CA GLN A 16 15.42 16.63 16.83
C GLN A 16 14.46 16.36 15.66
N GLN A 17 13.31 17.00 15.65
CA GLN A 17 12.30 16.86 14.60
C GLN A 17 12.84 17.33 13.25
N ALA A 18 13.42 18.52 13.19
CA ALA A 18 14.03 19.03 11.96
C ALA A 18 15.21 18.17 11.50
N ALA A 19 16.06 17.73 12.43
CA ALA A 19 17.19 16.84 12.13
C ALA A 19 16.71 15.50 11.55
N ALA A 20 15.65 14.93 12.11
CA ALA A 20 15.07 13.68 11.62
C ALA A 20 14.51 13.82 10.19
N ILE A 21 13.89 14.95 9.86
CA ILE A 21 13.40 15.22 8.50
C ILE A 21 14.58 15.33 7.51
N MET A 22 15.67 16.05 7.89
CA MET A 22 16.88 16.14 7.07
C MET A 22 17.48 14.75 6.80
N LEU A 23 17.55 13.91 7.83
CA LEU A 23 18.02 12.53 7.74
C LEU A 23 17.17 11.71 6.76
N MET A 24 15.84 11.78 6.87
CA MET A 24 14.93 11.01 6.01
C MET A 24 14.94 11.50 4.56
N ILE A 25 15.08 12.79 4.31
CA ILE A 25 15.30 13.32 2.96
C ILE A 25 16.56 12.71 2.35
N GLN A 26 17.67 12.70 3.08
CA GLN A 26 18.92 12.12 2.58
C GLN A 26 18.84 10.60 2.42
N ASN A 27 18.12 9.89 3.29
CA ASN A 27 17.85 8.46 3.08
C ASN A 27 17.11 8.20 1.77
N ASN A 28 16.11 9.01 1.44
CA ASN A 28 15.36 8.87 0.20
C ASN A 28 16.15 9.20 -1.08
N LEU A 29 17.28 9.86 -0.94
CA LEU A 29 18.20 10.20 -2.05
C LEU A 29 19.50 9.40 -2.03
N ASP A 30 19.64 8.46 -1.09
CA ASP A 30 20.78 7.53 -1.05
C ASP A 30 20.78 6.66 -2.32
N PRO A 31 21.89 6.59 -3.06
CA PRO A 31 22.01 5.73 -4.25
C PRO A 31 21.73 4.25 -3.99
N ALA A 32 21.86 3.78 -2.76
CA ALA A 32 21.47 2.42 -2.40
C ALA A 32 19.95 2.25 -2.24
N VAL A 33 19.22 3.33 -2.07
CA VAL A 33 17.77 3.37 -1.83
C VAL A 33 17.01 3.85 -3.05
N ALA A 34 17.43 4.98 -3.64
CA ALA A 34 16.75 5.64 -4.74
C ALA A 34 17.04 4.99 -6.10
N GLN A 35 16.02 4.94 -6.95
CA GLN A 35 16.17 4.44 -8.33
C GLN A 35 16.99 5.39 -9.20
N HIS A 36 16.72 6.69 -9.13
CA HIS A 36 17.38 7.73 -9.90
C HIS A 36 17.75 8.93 -9.01
N PRO A 37 18.74 8.77 -8.10
CA PRO A 37 19.04 9.79 -7.10
C PRO A 37 19.50 11.11 -7.71
N HIS A 38 20.20 11.09 -8.84
CA HIS A 38 20.63 12.32 -9.52
C HIS A 38 19.47 13.15 -10.09
N GLU A 39 18.36 12.49 -10.39
CA GLU A 39 17.11 13.09 -10.86
C GLU A 39 16.13 13.38 -9.72
N LEU A 40 16.56 13.18 -8.46
CA LEU A 40 15.73 13.35 -7.25
C LEU A 40 14.53 12.39 -7.20
N ILE A 41 14.65 11.24 -7.82
CA ILE A 41 13.59 10.23 -7.88
C ILE A 41 13.95 9.05 -6.98
N THR A 42 13.13 8.82 -5.97
CA THR A 42 13.30 7.66 -5.07
C THR A 42 12.78 6.39 -5.72
N TYR A 43 11.52 6.38 -6.15
CA TYR A 43 10.93 5.28 -6.90
C TYR A 43 9.64 5.71 -7.62
N GLY A 44 9.14 4.84 -8.52
CA GLY A 44 7.82 5.01 -9.10
C GLY A 44 7.77 5.95 -10.29
N GLY A 45 8.56 5.71 -11.31
CA GLY A 45 8.56 6.49 -12.54
C GLY A 45 9.22 7.85 -12.34
N ASN A 46 8.46 8.94 -12.44
CA ASN A 46 8.95 10.30 -12.25
C ASN A 46 8.48 10.94 -10.93
N GLY A 47 8.18 10.12 -9.93
CA GLY A 47 7.86 10.58 -8.58
C GLY A 47 9.06 11.23 -7.89
N ALA A 48 9.19 12.55 -8.05
CA ALA A 48 10.33 13.31 -7.56
C ALA A 48 10.12 13.79 -6.11
N VAL A 49 11.20 13.83 -5.35
CA VAL A 49 11.23 14.39 -3.99
C VAL A 49 11.21 15.92 -4.02
N PHE A 50 11.97 16.51 -4.94
CA PHE A 50 12.06 17.96 -5.19
C PHE A 50 12.07 18.22 -6.69
N GLN A 51 11.71 19.43 -7.10
CA GLN A 51 11.75 19.82 -8.52
C GLN A 51 13.18 19.87 -9.07
N ASN A 52 14.15 20.28 -8.26
CA ASN A 52 15.56 20.36 -8.65
C ASN A 52 16.48 20.45 -7.43
N TRP A 53 17.79 20.35 -7.64
CA TRP A 53 18.79 20.39 -6.59
C TRP A 53 18.90 21.74 -5.84
N ALA A 54 18.49 22.84 -6.46
CA ALA A 54 18.44 24.13 -5.76
C ALA A 54 17.34 24.11 -4.69
N GLN A 55 16.19 23.51 -5.00
CA GLN A 55 15.10 23.33 -4.05
C GLN A 55 15.52 22.40 -2.88
N TYR A 56 16.22 21.30 -3.17
CA TYR A 56 16.80 20.45 -2.14
C TYR A 56 17.68 21.22 -1.16
N ARG A 57 18.61 22.03 -1.69
CA ARG A 57 19.52 22.83 -0.86
C ARG A 57 18.77 23.84 -0.01
N LEU A 58 17.72 24.46 -0.58
CA LEU A 58 16.91 25.43 0.12
C LEU A 58 16.11 24.79 1.25
N VAL A 59 15.54 23.61 1.01
CA VAL A 59 14.83 22.85 2.05
C VAL A 59 15.78 22.48 3.19
N MET A 60 16.96 21.96 2.90
CA MET A 60 17.95 21.62 3.93
C MET A 60 18.39 22.86 4.73
N LYS A 61 18.51 23.99 4.07
CA LYS A 61 18.78 25.27 4.75
C LYS A 61 17.62 25.66 5.67
N TYR A 62 16.39 25.66 5.19
CA TYR A 62 15.21 25.98 6.02
C TYR A 62 15.11 25.04 7.23
N LEU A 63 15.31 23.74 7.06
CA LEU A 63 15.27 22.78 8.16
C LEU A 63 16.36 23.03 9.19
N SER A 64 17.56 23.50 8.77
CA SER A 64 18.65 23.84 9.69
C SER A 64 18.38 25.13 10.49
N GLU A 65 17.61 26.04 9.94
CA GLU A 65 17.36 27.37 10.52
C GLU A 65 16.03 27.47 11.27
N MET A 66 15.05 26.60 10.97
CA MET A 66 13.71 26.68 11.53
C MET A 66 13.68 26.51 13.06
N THR A 67 12.74 27.22 13.67
CA THR A 67 12.44 27.10 15.09
C THR A 67 11.21 26.20 15.31
N ASP A 68 10.91 25.88 16.56
CA ASP A 68 9.71 25.12 16.92
C ASP A 68 8.40 25.90 16.72
N GLU A 69 8.48 27.19 16.44
CA GLU A 69 7.33 28.05 16.15
C GLU A 69 7.13 28.27 14.66
N GLN A 70 7.74 27.45 13.82
CA GLN A 70 7.65 27.55 12.36
C GLN A 70 7.29 26.22 11.71
N THR A 71 6.61 26.30 10.58
CA THR A 71 6.31 25.17 9.69
C THR A 71 6.85 25.47 8.31
N LEU A 72 7.61 24.54 7.75
CA LEU A 72 8.03 24.57 6.35
C LEU A 72 6.88 24.05 5.48
N VAL A 73 6.42 24.88 4.55
CA VAL A 73 5.37 24.50 3.60
C VAL A 73 6.01 24.14 2.26
N MET A 74 5.70 22.95 1.78
CA MET A 74 6.16 22.39 0.51
C MET A 74 5.01 22.28 -0.48
N TYR A 75 5.22 22.76 -1.68
CA TYR A 75 4.27 22.69 -2.79
C TYR A 75 4.94 22.03 -3.99
N SER A 76 4.50 20.80 -4.34
CA SER A 76 5.02 20.08 -5.50
C SER A 76 6.55 20.14 -5.65
N GLY A 77 7.27 19.89 -4.57
CA GLY A 77 8.73 19.90 -4.52
C GLY A 77 9.37 21.28 -4.36
N HIS A 78 8.58 22.35 -4.20
CA HIS A 78 9.05 23.71 -3.95
C HIS A 78 8.85 24.10 -2.49
N PRO A 79 9.89 24.53 -1.76
CA PRO A 79 9.72 25.14 -0.45
C PRO A 79 9.14 26.55 -0.62
N MET A 80 7.96 26.77 -0.05
CA MET A 80 7.30 28.06 -0.09
C MET A 80 7.81 29.01 0.99
N GLY A 81 8.40 28.46 2.05
CA GLY A 81 8.98 29.23 3.13
C GLY A 81 8.62 28.70 4.51
N LEU A 82 9.17 29.34 5.54
CA LEU A 82 8.89 29.09 6.94
C LEU A 82 7.74 29.99 7.39
N PHE A 83 6.63 29.37 7.78
CA PHE A 83 5.44 30.09 8.24
C PHE A 83 5.29 30.00 9.75
N PRO A 84 4.74 31.03 10.40
CA PRO A 84 4.47 30.99 11.84
C PRO A 84 3.54 29.83 12.21
N SER A 85 3.90 29.10 13.27
CA SER A 85 3.11 28.00 13.83
C SER A 85 3.39 27.86 15.32
N HIS A 86 3.37 26.66 15.87
CA HIS A 86 3.67 26.40 17.27
C HIS A 86 4.34 25.02 17.42
N ALA A 87 4.88 24.74 18.59
CA ALA A 87 5.71 23.56 18.84
C ALA A 87 4.99 22.22 18.58
N GLU A 88 3.68 22.16 18.74
CA GLU A 88 2.88 20.98 18.48
C GLU A 88 2.33 20.89 17.05
N ALA A 89 2.53 21.90 16.21
CA ALA A 89 2.17 21.86 14.80
C ALA A 89 3.18 21.04 13.98
N PRO A 90 2.79 20.55 12.81
CA PRO A 90 3.74 19.91 11.89
C PRO A 90 4.92 20.83 11.57
N ARG A 91 6.13 20.27 11.56
CA ARG A 91 7.34 20.98 11.11
C ARG A 91 7.37 21.13 9.61
N VAL A 92 6.78 20.20 8.86
CA VAL A 92 6.67 20.23 7.41
C VAL A 92 5.26 19.79 6.99
N VAL A 93 4.71 20.52 6.02
CA VAL A 93 3.47 20.16 5.32
C VAL A 93 3.78 20.02 3.84
N VAL A 94 3.49 18.85 3.28
CA VAL A 94 3.78 18.52 1.87
C VAL A 94 2.49 18.32 1.10
N THR A 95 2.37 19.00 -0.04
CA THR A 95 1.32 18.72 -1.03
C THR A 95 1.97 18.45 -2.38
N ASN A 96 1.55 17.37 -3.04
CA ASN A 96 2.08 17.02 -4.36
C ASN A 96 0.94 16.69 -5.32
N GLY A 97 0.95 17.37 -6.49
CA GLY A 97 0.07 17.03 -7.60
C GLY A 97 -1.42 17.23 -7.32
N MET A 98 -1.80 18.20 -6.49
CA MET A 98 -3.20 18.47 -6.14
C MET A 98 -3.87 19.32 -7.22
N MET A 99 -4.15 18.69 -8.36
CA MET A 99 -4.77 19.32 -9.52
C MET A 99 -6.26 19.58 -9.30
N ILE A 100 -6.73 20.72 -9.80
CA ILE A 100 -8.18 21.01 -9.84
C ILE A 100 -8.83 20.11 -10.90
N PRO A 101 -9.98 19.44 -10.60
CA PRO A 101 -10.52 18.39 -11.47
C PRO A 101 -10.70 18.75 -12.95
N ASN A 102 -11.17 19.96 -13.26
CA ASN A 102 -11.33 20.40 -14.65
C ASN A 102 -10.02 20.64 -15.40
N TYR A 103 -8.88 20.66 -14.71
CA TYR A 103 -7.55 20.90 -15.24
C TYR A 103 -6.62 19.69 -15.03
N SER A 104 -7.19 18.51 -14.86
CA SER A 104 -6.45 17.27 -14.55
C SER A 104 -6.62 16.18 -15.61
N LYS A 105 -6.74 16.57 -16.87
CA LYS A 105 -6.63 15.64 -17.99
C LYS A 105 -5.16 15.18 -18.15
N PRO A 106 -4.90 14.01 -18.75
CA PRO A 106 -3.54 13.52 -18.94
C PRO A 106 -2.57 14.54 -19.53
N ASP A 107 -3.00 15.29 -20.56
CA ASP A 107 -2.18 16.32 -21.20
C ASP A 107 -1.90 17.51 -20.25
N ASP A 108 -2.83 17.84 -19.36
CA ASP A 108 -2.62 18.90 -18.36
C ASP A 108 -1.52 18.49 -17.36
N TRP A 109 -1.52 17.25 -16.92
CA TRP A 109 -0.48 16.71 -16.03
C TRP A 109 0.91 16.81 -16.67
N GLU A 110 1.05 16.34 -17.89
CA GLU A 110 2.31 16.40 -18.64
C GLU A 110 2.78 17.84 -18.81
N LYS A 111 1.88 18.73 -19.21
CA LYS A 111 2.17 20.15 -19.39
C LYS A 111 2.65 20.82 -18.10
N PHE A 112 1.92 20.65 -17.02
CA PHE A 112 2.23 21.32 -15.75
C PHE A 112 3.44 20.69 -15.05
N ASN A 113 3.69 19.39 -15.25
CA ASN A 113 4.93 18.77 -14.81
C ASN A 113 6.12 19.33 -15.59
N ALA A 114 6.04 19.43 -16.91
CA ALA A 114 7.10 19.99 -17.75
C ALA A 114 7.39 21.48 -17.42
N LEU A 115 6.39 22.24 -17.02
CA LEU A 115 6.55 23.62 -16.57
C LEU A 115 7.12 23.73 -15.14
N GLY A 116 7.28 22.62 -14.43
CA GLY A 116 7.78 22.60 -13.04
C GLY A 116 6.81 23.17 -12.01
N VAL A 117 5.53 23.28 -12.33
CA VAL A 117 4.51 23.84 -11.41
C VAL A 117 3.74 22.76 -10.66
N THR A 118 3.85 21.52 -11.07
CA THR A 118 3.31 20.37 -10.33
C THR A 118 4.29 19.20 -10.39
N GLN A 119 4.22 18.33 -9.41
CA GLN A 119 4.80 17.00 -9.45
C GLN A 119 3.88 16.06 -8.69
N TYR A 120 3.91 14.76 -9.02
CA TYR A 120 3.28 13.81 -8.13
C TYR A 120 4.30 13.23 -7.15
N GLY A 121 3.82 12.89 -5.95
CA GLY A 121 4.59 12.13 -4.98
C GLY A 121 4.05 10.72 -4.89
N GLN A 122 4.93 9.71 -4.96
CA GLN A 122 4.48 8.34 -4.81
C GLN A 122 4.66 7.90 -3.35
N MET A 123 3.53 7.69 -2.66
CA MET A 123 3.48 7.08 -1.33
C MET A 123 4.59 7.59 -0.39
N THR A 124 5.39 6.70 0.16
CA THR A 124 6.48 7.03 1.09
C THR A 124 7.63 7.82 0.45
N ALA A 125 7.85 7.72 -0.86
CA ALA A 125 8.84 8.56 -1.55
C ALA A 125 8.47 10.04 -1.46
N GLY A 126 7.19 10.38 -1.68
CA GLY A 126 6.69 11.75 -1.60
C GLY A 126 6.66 12.34 -0.18
N SER A 127 6.70 11.51 0.85
CA SER A 127 6.73 11.92 2.26
C SER A 127 8.07 11.73 2.95
N TYR A 128 9.12 11.41 2.20
CA TYR A 128 10.46 11.15 2.72
C TYR A 128 10.56 9.96 3.68
N MET A 129 9.66 8.99 3.57
CA MET A 129 9.57 7.85 4.49
C MET A 129 9.85 6.49 3.83
N TYR A 130 10.39 6.47 2.62
CA TYR A 130 10.76 5.22 1.97
C TYR A 130 11.96 4.57 2.68
N ILE A 131 11.80 3.31 3.07
CA ILE A 131 12.80 2.56 3.84
C ILE A 131 13.44 1.41 3.05
N GLY A 132 13.29 1.43 1.72
CA GLY A 132 13.81 0.38 0.87
C GLY A 132 12.82 -0.79 0.69
N PRO A 133 13.30 -1.95 0.23
CA PRO A 133 12.46 -3.03 -0.25
C PRO A 133 11.73 -3.81 0.85
N GLN A 134 12.07 -3.67 2.11
CA GLN A 134 11.47 -4.50 3.16
C GLN A 134 9.97 -4.28 3.34
N GLY A 135 9.46 -3.07 3.03
CA GLY A 135 8.02 -2.81 3.05
C GLY A 135 7.25 -3.68 2.08
N ILE A 136 7.76 -3.82 0.87
CA ILE A 136 7.16 -4.67 -0.17
C ILE A 136 7.30 -6.15 0.18
N VAL A 137 8.45 -6.58 0.70
CA VAL A 137 8.65 -7.96 1.15
C VAL A 137 7.63 -8.31 2.23
N HIS A 138 7.45 -7.43 3.21
CA HIS A 138 6.48 -7.64 4.28
C HIS A 138 5.05 -7.74 3.72
N GLY A 139 4.61 -6.78 2.92
CA GLY A 139 3.26 -6.79 2.34
C GLY A 139 2.99 -8.02 1.47
N THR A 140 3.96 -8.43 0.65
CA THR A 140 3.84 -9.66 -0.15
C THR A 140 3.83 -10.91 0.73
N THR A 141 4.65 -10.95 1.77
CA THR A 141 4.66 -12.07 2.73
C THR A 141 3.29 -12.25 3.40
N ILE A 142 2.73 -11.19 3.95
CA ILE A 142 1.40 -11.21 4.58
C ILE A 142 0.32 -11.60 3.57
N THR A 143 0.40 -11.10 2.34
CA THR A 143 -0.53 -11.49 1.26
C THR A 143 -0.47 -12.99 0.97
N VAL A 144 0.72 -13.53 0.76
CA VAL A 144 0.91 -14.95 0.43
C VAL A 144 0.48 -15.85 1.60
N MET A 145 0.83 -15.50 2.83
CA MET A 145 0.43 -16.24 4.03
C MET A 145 -1.10 -16.30 4.17
N ASN A 146 -1.78 -15.19 3.99
CA ASN A 146 -3.23 -15.12 4.10
C ASN A 146 -3.93 -15.78 2.91
N ALA A 147 -3.41 -15.65 1.70
CA ALA A 147 -3.89 -16.41 0.53
C ALA A 147 -3.79 -17.92 0.75
N ALA A 148 -2.68 -18.39 1.32
CA ALA A 148 -2.50 -19.79 1.67
C ALA A 148 -3.55 -20.27 2.68
N ARG A 149 -3.84 -19.50 3.72
CA ARG A 149 -4.90 -19.81 4.70
C ARG A 149 -6.28 -19.86 4.06
N MET A 150 -6.60 -18.91 3.19
CA MET A 150 -7.88 -18.89 2.46
C MET A 150 -8.02 -20.12 1.56
N LEU A 151 -6.97 -20.48 0.85
CA LEU A 151 -6.96 -21.70 0.01
C LEU A 151 -7.19 -22.96 0.85
N ARG A 152 -6.50 -23.11 1.98
CA ARG A 152 -6.67 -24.24 2.88
C ARG A 152 -8.08 -24.32 3.43
N ASN A 153 -8.67 -23.19 3.82
CA ASN A 153 -10.07 -23.15 4.24
C ASN A 153 -11.02 -23.61 3.13
N GLN A 154 -10.81 -23.17 1.90
CA GLN A 154 -11.62 -23.59 0.74
C GLN A 154 -11.50 -25.09 0.48
N ARG A 155 -10.33 -25.68 0.74
CA ARG A 155 -10.06 -27.12 0.61
C ARG A 155 -10.52 -27.96 1.80
N GLY A 156 -11.03 -27.33 2.87
CA GLY A 156 -11.39 -28.01 4.12
C GLY A 156 -10.19 -28.56 4.89
N ASP A 157 -8.99 -28.08 4.61
CA ASP A 157 -7.77 -28.45 5.31
C ASP A 157 -7.70 -27.73 6.66
N LYS A 158 -7.88 -28.47 7.74
CA LYS A 158 -7.86 -27.98 9.13
C LYS A 158 -6.54 -28.26 9.85
N GLN A 159 -5.53 -28.75 9.15
CA GLN A 159 -4.22 -29.00 9.73
C GLN A 159 -3.56 -27.69 10.16
N ILE A 160 -2.87 -27.70 11.29
CA ILE A 160 -2.08 -26.57 11.77
C ILE A 160 -0.69 -26.67 11.15
N TYR A 161 -0.29 -25.63 10.44
CA TYR A 161 1.02 -25.49 9.82
C TYR A 161 1.84 -24.43 10.55
N GLU A 162 3.11 -24.71 10.74
CA GLU A 162 4.04 -23.71 11.28
C GLU A 162 4.15 -22.51 10.34
N LEU A 163 4.22 -22.79 9.03
CA LEU A 163 4.18 -21.79 7.97
C LEU A 163 2.95 -22.03 7.08
N PRO A 164 2.12 -21.03 6.81
CA PRO A 164 0.89 -21.21 6.01
C PRO A 164 1.16 -21.76 4.61
N GLY A 165 2.28 -21.38 4.00
CA GLY A 165 2.67 -21.82 2.65
C GLY A 165 3.31 -23.20 2.57
N GLN A 166 3.49 -23.90 3.68
CA GLN A 166 4.16 -25.19 3.72
C GLN A 166 3.49 -26.23 2.80
N GLY A 167 4.27 -26.81 1.88
CA GLY A 167 3.78 -27.78 0.92
C GLY A 167 2.95 -27.18 -0.23
N LEU A 168 2.91 -25.85 -0.38
CA LEU A 168 2.23 -25.16 -1.46
C LEU A 168 3.21 -24.63 -2.52
N LEU A 169 2.79 -24.68 -3.78
CA LEU A 169 3.50 -24.09 -4.93
C LEU A 169 2.84 -22.77 -5.32
N PHE A 170 3.63 -21.70 -5.28
CA PHE A 170 3.26 -20.36 -5.72
C PHE A 170 3.96 -20.02 -7.04
N VAL A 171 3.19 -19.64 -8.06
CA VAL A 171 3.70 -19.28 -9.39
C VAL A 171 3.27 -17.86 -9.76
N THR A 172 4.23 -17.06 -10.18
CA THR A 172 4.02 -15.66 -10.52
C THR A 172 5.07 -15.16 -11.52
N ALA A 173 4.98 -13.90 -11.91
CA ALA A 173 5.91 -13.27 -12.84
C ALA A 173 6.32 -11.87 -12.36
N GLY A 174 7.53 -11.47 -12.77
CA GLY A 174 8.14 -10.18 -12.47
C GLY A 174 9.23 -10.28 -11.40
N LEU A 175 10.43 -9.82 -11.73
CA LEU A 175 11.59 -9.68 -10.82
C LEU A 175 12.21 -8.27 -10.91
N GLY A 176 11.43 -7.31 -11.37
CA GLY A 176 11.80 -5.89 -11.41
C GLY A 176 11.86 -5.24 -10.02
N GLY A 177 11.66 -3.94 -9.95
CA GLY A 177 11.76 -3.18 -8.70
C GLY A 177 10.89 -3.73 -7.57
N MET A 178 9.59 -3.58 -7.69
CA MET A 178 8.64 -4.04 -6.66
C MET A 178 8.39 -5.55 -6.70
N SER A 179 8.27 -6.12 -7.89
CA SER A 179 7.99 -7.55 -8.07
C SER A 179 9.13 -8.46 -7.62
N GLY A 180 10.35 -7.97 -7.55
CA GLY A 180 11.51 -8.72 -7.07
C GLY A 180 11.41 -9.21 -5.62
N ALA A 181 10.45 -8.71 -4.85
CA ALA A 181 10.15 -9.17 -3.49
C ALA A 181 9.48 -10.55 -3.44
N GLN A 182 8.85 -11.00 -4.50
CA GLN A 182 7.99 -12.18 -4.51
C GLN A 182 8.69 -13.48 -4.10
N PRO A 183 9.89 -13.82 -4.61
CA PRO A 183 10.56 -15.07 -4.22
C PRO A 183 10.92 -15.11 -2.73
N LYS A 184 11.44 -13.99 -2.22
CA LYS A 184 11.81 -13.88 -0.79
C LYS A 184 10.59 -13.97 0.12
N ALA A 185 9.52 -13.27 -0.23
CA ALA A 185 8.26 -13.34 0.50
C ALA A 185 7.67 -14.75 0.49
N SER A 186 7.73 -15.43 -0.64
CA SER A 186 7.31 -16.83 -0.78
C SER A 186 8.11 -17.76 0.16
N ASN A 187 9.43 -17.59 0.23
CA ASN A 187 10.26 -18.37 1.16
C ASN A 187 9.87 -18.12 2.62
N ILE A 188 9.67 -16.87 3.00
CA ILE A 188 9.26 -16.52 4.37
C ILE A 188 7.90 -17.11 4.70
N ALA A 189 6.98 -17.15 3.75
CA ALA A 189 5.66 -17.77 3.90
C ALA A 189 5.70 -19.32 3.92
N GLY A 190 6.81 -19.93 3.51
CA GLY A 190 7.02 -21.37 3.51
C GLY A 190 6.67 -22.09 2.20
N CYS A 191 6.46 -21.36 1.11
CA CYS A 191 6.14 -21.93 -0.19
C CYS A 191 7.37 -22.44 -0.95
N VAL A 192 7.12 -23.30 -1.94
CA VAL A 192 7.96 -23.39 -3.14
C VAL A 192 7.44 -22.36 -4.15
N SER A 193 8.31 -21.63 -4.83
CA SER A 193 7.88 -20.66 -5.85
C SER A 193 8.64 -20.77 -7.15
N ILE A 194 7.93 -20.40 -8.24
CA ILE A 194 8.52 -20.08 -9.53
C ILE A 194 8.12 -18.64 -9.86
N THR A 195 9.10 -17.79 -10.12
CA THR A 195 8.89 -16.42 -10.60
C THR A 195 9.59 -16.23 -11.93
N ALA A 196 8.82 -15.97 -12.99
CA ALA A 196 9.38 -15.76 -14.33
C ALA A 196 9.77 -14.29 -14.53
N GLU A 197 10.87 -14.08 -15.25
CA GLU A 197 11.36 -12.77 -15.67
C GLU A 197 11.97 -12.87 -17.08
N VAL A 198 11.46 -12.05 -17.99
CA VAL A 198 11.96 -12.04 -19.37
C VAL A 198 13.30 -11.33 -19.52
N ASN A 199 13.59 -10.36 -18.66
CA ASN A 199 14.86 -9.63 -18.66
C ASN A 199 15.94 -10.43 -17.88
N PRO A 200 16.93 -11.01 -18.56
CA PRO A 200 17.96 -11.80 -17.89
C PRO A 200 18.72 -11.01 -16.81
N LYS A 201 18.99 -9.73 -17.09
CA LYS A 201 19.74 -8.88 -16.15
C LYS A 201 18.99 -8.70 -14.83
N ALA A 202 17.67 -8.52 -14.89
CA ALA A 202 16.83 -8.40 -13.68
C ALA A 202 16.84 -9.70 -12.89
N ALA A 203 16.65 -10.85 -13.54
CA ALA A 203 16.65 -12.15 -12.88
C ALA A 203 17.99 -12.47 -12.20
N TYR A 204 19.10 -12.31 -12.89
CA TYR A 204 20.44 -12.57 -12.33
C TYR A 204 20.78 -11.60 -11.19
N LYS A 205 20.40 -10.33 -11.31
CA LYS A 205 20.58 -9.34 -10.23
C LYS A 205 19.89 -9.78 -8.94
N ARG A 206 18.65 -10.27 -9.03
CA ARG A 206 17.92 -10.74 -7.85
C ARG A 206 18.56 -11.97 -7.22
N HIS A 207 19.07 -12.87 -8.02
CA HIS A 207 19.81 -14.03 -7.56
C HIS A 207 21.11 -13.62 -6.84
N GLU A 208 21.92 -12.75 -7.44
CA GLU A 208 23.14 -12.23 -6.84
C GLU A 208 22.88 -11.50 -5.51
N GLN A 209 21.75 -10.82 -5.40
CA GLN A 209 21.31 -10.16 -4.17
C GLN A 209 20.77 -11.13 -3.08
N GLY A 210 20.66 -12.42 -3.39
CA GLY A 210 20.12 -13.41 -2.47
C GLY A 210 18.60 -13.37 -2.30
N TRP A 211 17.87 -12.79 -3.24
CA TRP A 211 16.41 -12.66 -3.20
C TRP A 211 15.68 -13.87 -3.77
N VAL A 212 16.36 -14.65 -4.60
CA VAL A 212 15.88 -15.92 -5.16
C VAL A 212 16.98 -16.96 -5.06
N ASP A 213 16.61 -18.21 -4.75
CA ASP A 213 17.58 -19.24 -4.43
C ASP A 213 18.28 -19.79 -5.68
N PHE A 214 17.51 -20.08 -6.74
CA PHE A 214 18.01 -20.69 -7.97
C PHE A 214 17.49 -19.99 -9.21
N ILE A 215 18.27 -20.07 -10.29
CA ILE A 215 17.89 -19.60 -11.62
C ILE A 215 17.88 -20.80 -12.59
N GLU A 216 16.85 -20.84 -13.43
CA GLU A 216 16.70 -21.79 -14.53
C GLU A 216 16.32 -21.05 -15.82
N THR A 217 16.79 -21.58 -16.94
CA THR A 217 16.52 -21.08 -18.29
C THR A 217 15.65 -22.01 -19.13
N ASP A 218 15.29 -23.16 -18.60
CA ASP A 218 14.46 -24.17 -19.24
C ASP A 218 13.17 -24.39 -18.42
N ALA A 219 12.02 -24.18 -19.06
CA ALA A 219 10.72 -24.27 -18.39
C ALA A 219 10.42 -25.69 -17.89
N ALA A 220 10.76 -26.72 -18.66
CA ALA A 220 10.54 -28.12 -18.26
C ALA A 220 11.36 -28.47 -17.02
N ILE A 221 12.60 -27.99 -16.95
CA ILE A 221 13.50 -28.23 -15.82
C ILE A 221 13.02 -27.50 -14.56
N VAL A 222 12.68 -26.23 -14.66
CA VAL A 222 12.22 -25.45 -13.47
C VAL A 222 10.93 -26.03 -12.91
N VAL A 223 10.00 -26.43 -13.76
CA VAL A 223 8.73 -27.07 -13.34
C VAL A 223 8.98 -28.40 -12.64
N ALA A 224 9.84 -29.25 -13.20
CA ALA A 224 10.20 -30.53 -12.59
C ALA A 224 10.87 -30.35 -11.22
N LYS A 225 11.80 -29.40 -11.10
CA LYS A 225 12.48 -29.08 -9.82
C LYS A 225 11.52 -28.54 -8.78
N ALA A 226 10.61 -27.65 -9.17
CA ALA A 226 9.60 -27.12 -8.26
C ALA A 226 8.62 -28.19 -7.78
N ALA A 227 8.18 -29.08 -8.66
CA ALA A 227 7.33 -30.21 -8.31
C ALA A 227 8.00 -31.17 -7.32
N GLU A 228 9.29 -31.45 -7.54
CA GLU A 228 10.09 -32.28 -6.62
C GLU A 228 10.26 -31.62 -5.25
N ALA A 229 10.59 -30.33 -5.22
CA ALA A 229 10.72 -29.56 -3.99
C ALA A 229 9.40 -29.52 -3.19
N LYS A 230 8.29 -29.31 -3.88
CA LYS A 230 6.95 -29.36 -3.26
C LYS A 230 6.68 -30.74 -2.64
N ALA A 231 6.94 -31.82 -3.36
CA ALA A 231 6.73 -33.19 -2.87
C ALA A 231 7.58 -33.51 -1.63
N LYS A 232 8.76 -32.91 -1.52
CA LYS A 232 9.65 -33.06 -0.35
C LYS A 232 9.33 -32.11 0.80
N GLY A 233 8.37 -31.21 0.64
CA GLY A 233 8.06 -30.18 1.63
C GLY A 233 9.16 -29.14 1.83
N GLU A 234 10.00 -28.92 0.82
CA GLU A 234 11.06 -27.92 0.85
C GLU A 234 10.51 -26.50 0.75
N VAL A 235 11.28 -25.55 1.23
CA VAL A 235 11.03 -24.10 1.09
C VAL A 235 12.13 -23.54 0.20
N VAL A 236 11.78 -23.22 -1.03
CA VAL A 236 12.77 -22.81 -2.05
C VAL A 236 12.12 -21.96 -3.13
N SER A 237 12.87 -21.03 -3.69
CA SER A 237 12.44 -20.18 -4.79
C SER A 237 13.29 -20.38 -6.04
N PHE A 238 12.61 -20.42 -7.19
CA PHE A 238 13.20 -20.53 -8.52
C PHE A 238 12.84 -19.29 -9.33
N ALA A 239 13.82 -18.66 -9.96
CA ALA A 239 13.62 -17.71 -11.03
C ALA A 239 13.69 -18.45 -12.37
N TYR A 240 12.72 -18.20 -13.25
CA TYR A 240 12.76 -18.66 -14.62
C TYR A 240 13.06 -17.49 -15.54
N VAL A 241 14.15 -17.58 -16.31
CA VAL A 241 14.52 -16.56 -17.30
C VAL A 241 13.79 -16.86 -18.60
N GLY A 242 12.66 -16.19 -18.81
CA GLY A 242 11.79 -16.37 -19.94
C GLY A 242 10.37 -15.88 -19.67
N ASN A 243 9.46 -16.21 -20.58
CA ASN A 243 8.06 -15.80 -20.48
C ASN A 243 7.28 -16.70 -19.51
N ILE A 244 6.48 -16.08 -18.64
CA ILE A 244 5.66 -16.82 -17.68
C ILE A 244 4.67 -17.79 -18.35
N VAL A 245 4.19 -17.48 -19.54
CA VAL A 245 3.26 -18.37 -20.27
C VAL A 245 3.88 -19.75 -20.51
N GLU A 246 5.16 -19.82 -20.79
CA GLU A 246 5.89 -21.07 -20.96
C GLU A 246 5.86 -21.92 -19.68
N VAL A 247 5.97 -21.30 -18.53
CA VAL A 247 5.87 -21.97 -17.21
C VAL A 247 4.44 -22.45 -16.95
N TRP A 248 3.46 -21.61 -17.16
CA TRP A 248 2.06 -21.97 -16.96
C TRP A 248 1.63 -23.16 -17.83
N GLU A 249 2.03 -23.15 -19.10
CA GLU A 249 1.72 -24.23 -20.04
C GLU A 249 2.51 -25.51 -19.71
N GLU A 250 3.77 -25.41 -19.31
CA GLU A 250 4.58 -26.57 -18.90
C GLU A 250 4.06 -27.24 -17.63
N LEU A 251 3.56 -26.46 -16.68
CA LEU A 251 2.89 -26.96 -15.48
C LEU A 251 1.65 -27.80 -15.82
N LEU A 252 0.87 -27.38 -16.80
CA LEU A 252 -0.25 -28.19 -17.32
C LEU A 252 0.24 -29.46 -17.99
N LYS A 253 1.26 -29.37 -18.84
CA LYS A 253 1.84 -30.51 -19.56
C LYS A 253 2.39 -31.58 -18.62
N GLN A 254 3.07 -31.20 -17.55
CA GLN A 254 3.59 -32.11 -16.53
C GLN A 254 2.54 -32.49 -15.47
N ASN A 255 1.33 -31.99 -15.57
CA ASN A 255 0.24 -32.21 -14.62
C ASN A 255 0.63 -31.87 -13.16
N VAL A 256 1.30 -30.74 -12.97
CA VAL A 256 1.71 -30.25 -11.66
C VAL A 256 0.59 -29.39 -11.05
N GLN A 257 0.19 -29.72 -9.82
CA GLN A 257 -0.78 -28.90 -9.09
C GLN A 257 -0.13 -27.61 -8.62
N VAL A 258 -0.65 -26.48 -9.10
CA VAL A 258 -0.32 -25.14 -8.61
C VAL A 258 -1.36 -24.75 -7.55
N ASP A 259 -0.89 -24.27 -6.42
CA ASP A 259 -1.78 -23.91 -5.30
C ASP A 259 -2.13 -22.43 -5.31
N LEU A 260 -1.14 -21.56 -5.44
CA LEU A 260 -1.28 -20.11 -5.49
C LEU A 260 -0.70 -19.56 -6.78
N GLY A 261 -1.36 -18.59 -7.36
CA GLY A 261 -0.89 -17.90 -8.56
C GLY A 261 -1.17 -16.41 -8.53
N SER A 262 -0.31 -15.64 -9.19
CA SER A 262 -0.47 -14.20 -9.38
C SER A 262 0.36 -13.72 -10.56
N ASP A 263 0.40 -12.41 -10.79
CA ASP A 263 1.25 -11.75 -11.76
C ASP A 263 1.60 -10.34 -11.28
N GLN A 264 2.86 -9.95 -11.37
CA GLN A 264 3.33 -8.60 -11.04
C GLN A 264 4.17 -7.97 -12.15
N THR A 265 3.96 -8.37 -13.40
CA THR A 265 4.53 -7.67 -14.56
C THR A 265 3.93 -6.26 -14.67
N SER A 266 4.65 -5.32 -15.29
CA SER A 266 4.26 -3.90 -15.32
C SER A 266 3.18 -3.59 -16.38
N LEU A 267 2.04 -4.24 -16.30
CA LEU A 267 0.92 -4.12 -17.25
C LEU A 267 0.18 -2.78 -17.18
N HIS A 268 0.60 -1.86 -16.33
CA HIS A 268 0.21 -0.45 -16.45
C HIS A 268 0.77 0.22 -17.71
N ASN A 269 1.90 -0.28 -18.22
CA ASN A 269 2.56 0.19 -19.45
C ASN A 269 2.88 -0.98 -20.39
N PRO A 270 1.86 -1.71 -20.88
CA PRO A 270 2.07 -2.95 -21.61
C PRO A 270 2.81 -2.76 -22.95
N TRP A 271 2.67 -1.58 -23.56
CA TRP A 271 3.23 -1.26 -24.87
C TRP A 271 4.65 -0.68 -24.81
N ALA A 272 5.11 -0.34 -23.63
CA ALA A 272 6.41 0.28 -23.37
C ALA A 272 7.38 -0.64 -22.62
N GLY A 273 7.27 -1.95 -22.81
CA GLY A 273 8.14 -2.94 -22.17
C GLY A 273 7.68 -3.40 -20.79
N GLY A 274 6.44 -3.14 -20.43
CA GLY A 274 5.85 -3.63 -19.18
C GLY A 274 5.45 -5.10 -19.22
N TYR A 275 5.22 -5.63 -20.42
CA TYR A 275 4.88 -7.02 -20.67
C TYR A 275 5.44 -7.46 -22.04
N TYR A 276 5.92 -8.67 -22.12
CA TYR A 276 6.60 -9.17 -23.34
C TYR A 276 5.85 -10.33 -23.98
N PRO A 277 5.83 -10.40 -25.33
CA PRO A 277 5.20 -11.50 -26.04
C PRO A 277 5.98 -12.81 -25.86
N ALA A 278 5.25 -13.92 -25.75
CA ALA A 278 5.84 -15.24 -25.74
C ALA A 278 6.33 -15.67 -27.13
N GLY A 279 7.31 -16.57 -27.18
CA GLY A 279 7.80 -17.17 -28.40
C GLY A 279 8.88 -16.38 -29.13
N ILE A 280 9.28 -15.22 -28.63
CA ILE A 280 10.42 -14.43 -29.11
C ILE A 280 11.33 -14.05 -27.95
N SER A 281 12.62 -13.85 -28.24
CA SER A 281 13.58 -13.46 -27.20
C SER A 281 13.33 -12.04 -26.69
N PHE A 282 13.89 -11.72 -25.53
CA PHE A 282 13.84 -10.38 -24.94
C PHE A 282 14.38 -9.30 -25.90
N ASP A 283 15.52 -9.60 -26.57
CA ASP A 283 16.15 -8.66 -27.51
C ASP A 283 15.31 -8.49 -28.79
N GLU A 284 14.79 -9.59 -29.35
CA GLU A 284 13.88 -9.56 -30.51
C GLU A 284 12.59 -8.78 -30.18
N ALA A 285 12.02 -8.98 -28.99
CA ALA A 285 10.83 -8.27 -28.54
C ALA A 285 11.09 -6.76 -28.40
N ASN A 286 12.23 -6.36 -27.84
CA ASN A 286 12.63 -4.96 -27.76
C ASN A 286 12.84 -4.33 -29.14
N ALA A 287 13.44 -5.07 -30.08
CA ALA A 287 13.60 -4.63 -31.47
C ALA A 287 12.23 -4.47 -32.16
N LEU A 288 11.32 -5.41 -31.96
CA LEU A 288 9.95 -5.34 -32.48
C LEU A 288 9.19 -4.14 -31.93
N MET A 289 9.28 -3.89 -30.62
CA MET A 289 8.65 -2.75 -29.97
C MET A 289 9.13 -1.41 -30.54
N ALA A 290 10.42 -1.31 -30.83
CA ALA A 290 11.02 -0.10 -31.41
C ALA A 290 10.67 0.10 -32.89
N ASN A 291 10.67 -0.99 -33.69
CA ASN A 291 10.55 -0.94 -35.13
C ASN A 291 9.12 -1.10 -35.68
N ASP A 292 8.27 -1.85 -34.97
CA ASP A 292 6.87 -2.09 -35.32
C ASP A 292 5.99 -2.19 -34.04
N PRO A 293 5.64 -1.04 -33.43
CA PRO A 293 4.85 -1.01 -32.21
C PRO A 293 3.46 -1.68 -32.33
N ASP A 294 2.85 -1.64 -33.50
CA ASP A 294 1.53 -2.23 -33.72
C ASP A 294 1.62 -3.77 -33.74
N GLN A 295 2.65 -4.31 -34.38
CA GLN A 295 2.91 -5.74 -34.33
C GLN A 295 3.29 -6.20 -32.91
N PHE A 296 4.11 -5.44 -32.21
CA PHE A 296 4.43 -5.70 -30.80
C PHE A 296 3.14 -5.77 -29.94
N LYS A 297 2.27 -4.80 -30.08
CA LYS A 297 0.97 -4.77 -29.38
C LYS A 297 0.13 -6.01 -29.69
N SER A 298 0.04 -6.39 -30.95
CA SER A 298 -0.69 -7.57 -31.39
C SER A 298 -0.14 -8.85 -30.76
N GLU A 299 1.19 -9.01 -30.72
CA GLU A 299 1.84 -10.18 -30.11
C GLU A 299 1.67 -10.21 -28.58
N VAL A 300 1.72 -9.05 -27.91
CA VAL A 300 1.40 -8.94 -26.47
C VAL A 300 -0.03 -9.38 -26.22
N GLN A 301 -1.00 -8.94 -27.01
CA GLN A 301 -2.41 -9.32 -26.84
C GLN A 301 -2.64 -10.81 -27.04
N LYS A 302 -1.99 -11.43 -28.03
CA LYS A 302 -2.02 -12.89 -28.19
C LYS A 302 -1.47 -13.62 -26.97
N THR A 303 -0.37 -13.13 -26.42
CA THR A 303 0.26 -13.70 -25.24
C THR A 303 -0.63 -13.57 -24.01
N LEU A 304 -1.28 -12.43 -23.81
CA LEU A 304 -2.24 -12.23 -22.73
C LEU A 304 -3.41 -13.21 -22.79
N ARG A 305 -3.92 -13.50 -23.99
CA ARG A 305 -4.98 -14.53 -24.16
C ARG A 305 -4.49 -15.92 -23.77
N ARG A 306 -3.29 -16.32 -24.23
CA ARG A 306 -2.68 -17.61 -23.84
C ARG A 306 -2.43 -17.69 -22.33
N HIS A 307 -1.92 -16.60 -21.74
CA HIS A 307 -1.65 -16.48 -20.31
C HIS A 307 -2.94 -16.70 -19.50
N ALA A 308 -4.00 -15.97 -19.82
CA ALA A 308 -5.29 -16.10 -19.16
C ALA A 308 -5.91 -17.49 -19.35
N GLU A 309 -5.82 -18.08 -20.53
CA GLU A 309 -6.31 -19.45 -20.80
C GLU A 309 -5.60 -20.48 -19.93
N ALA A 310 -4.27 -20.39 -19.79
CA ALA A 310 -3.51 -21.27 -18.91
C ALA A 310 -3.89 -21.08 -17.42
N ILE A 311 -4.03 -19.85 -16.98
CA ILE A 311 -4.49 -19.54 -15.60
C ILE A 311 -5.89 -20.13 -15.36
N ASN A 312 -6.82 -19.94 -16.30
CA ASN A 312 -8.17 -20.51 -16.20
C ASN A 312 -8.14 -22.04 -16.08
N ALA A 313 -7.26 -22.70 -16.82
CA ALA A 313 -7.08 -24.15 -16.73
C ALA A 313 -6.55 -24.59 -15.35
N HIS A 314 -5.58 -23.90 -14.81
CA HIS A 314 -5.08 -24.17 -13.45
C HIS A 314 -6.13 -23.86 -12.37
N ALA A 315 -6.89 -22.80 -12.52
CA ALA A 315 -7.97 -22.45 -11.58
C ALA A 315 -9.04 -23.55 -11.51
N LYS A 316 -9.40 -24.14 -12.64
CA LYS A 316 -10.31 -25.30 -12.71
C LYS A 316 -9.77 -26.53 -11.99
N LYS A 317 -8.46 -26.63 -11.84
CA LYS A 317 -7.77 -27.68 -11.06
C LYS A 317 -7.59 -27.34 -9.57
N GLY A 318 -8.12 -26.19 -9.12
CA GLY A 318 -8.11 -25.79 -7.72
C GLY A 318 -7.03 -24.80 -7.31
N MET A 319 -6.34 -24.15 -8.26
CA MET A 319 -5.44 -23.04 -7.96
C MET A 319 -6.22 -21.81 -7.48
N TYR A 320 -5.74 -21.16 -6.44
CA TYR A 320 -6.17 -19.83 -6.03
C TYR A 320 -5.29 -18.79 -6.71
N PHE A 321 -5.84 -18.16 -7.73
CA PHE A 321 -5.19 -17.04 -8.42
C PHE A 321 -5.76 -15.73 -7.92
N PHE A 322 -4.89 -14.74 -7.62
CA PHE A 322 -5.31 -13.42 -7.20
C PHE A 322 -4.62 -12.33 -8.01
N ASP A 323 -5.37 -11.28 -8.32
CA ASP A 323 -4.86 -10.07 -8.95
C ASP A 323 -4.01 -9.28 -7.93
N TYR A 324 -2.83 -8.86 -8.35
CA TYR A 324 -1.90 -8.09 -7.52
C TYR A 324 -1.91 -6.58 -7.84
N GLY A 325 -2.94 -6.10 -8.52
CA GLY A 325 -3.10 -4.68 -8.83
C GLY A 325 -2.17 -4.15 -9.92
N ASN A 326 -1.70 -5.02 -10.82
CA ASN A 326 -0.78 -4.68 -11.90
C ASN A 326 -1.45 -4.48 -13.27
N ALA A 327 -2.78 -4.39 -13.31
CA ALA A 327 -3.59 -4.31 -14.53
C ALA A 327 -3.59 -5.56 -15.43
N PHE A 328 -3.12 -6.73 -14.93
CA PHE A 328 -3.11 -7.96 -15.72
C PHE A 328 -4.52 -8.35 -16.20
N LEU A 329 -5.48 -8.45 -15.31
CA LEU A 329 -6.85 -8.84 -15.69
C LEU A 329 -7.51 -7.81 -16.62
N LEU A 330 -7.25 -6.53 -16.41
CA LEU A 330 -7.75 -5.46 -17.26
C LEU A 330 -7.20 -5.59 -18.69
N GLU A 331 -5.91 -5.73 -18.86
CA GLU A 331 -5.28 -5.85 -20.19
C GLU A 331 -5.60 -7.20 -20.86
N ALA A 332 -5.72 -8.26 -20.07
CA ALA A 332 -6.20 -9.55 -20.58
C ALA A 332 -7.65 -9.45 -21.12
N SER A 333 -8.54 -8.77 -20.40
CA SER A 333 -9.91 -8.55 -20.85
C SER A 333 -9.98 -7.69 -22.12
N ARG A 334 -9.16 -6.64 -22.20
CA ARG A 334 -9.01 -5.81 -23.41
C ARG A 334 -8.47 -6.59 -24.61
N ALA A 335 -7.65 -7.59 -24.36
CA ALA A 335 -7.16 -8.51 -25.38
C ALA A 335 -8.19 -9.57 -25.80
N GLY A 336 -9.36 -9.62 -25.16
CA GLY A 336 -10.43 -10.58 -25.46
C GLY A 336 -10.34 -11.90 -24.69
N ALA A 337 -9.54 -11.96 -23.62
CA ALA A 337 -9.45 -13.14 -22.76
C ALA A 337 -10.70 -13.30 -21.87
N ASP A 338 -11.03 -14.55 -21.53
CA ASP A 338 -12.14 -14.90 -20.64
C ASP A 338 -11.71 -14.75 -19.16
N VAL A 339 -11.77 -13.51 -18.66
CA VAL A 339 -11.41 -13.16 -17.28
C VAL A 339 -12.46 -12.30 -16.58
N LEU A 340 -13.61 -12.10 -17.22
CA LEU A 340 -14.69 -11.31 -16.63
C LEU A 340 -15.56 -12.19 -15.73
N ALA A 341 -16.03 -11.61 -14.63
CA ALA A 341 -16.92 -12.29 -13.71
C ALA A 341 -18.28 -12.55 -14.34
N THR A 342 -18.87 -13.69 -14.00
CA THR A 342 -20.23 -14.02 -14.43
C THR A 342 -21.24 -13.11 -13.73
N PRO A 343 -22.23 -12.53 -14.45
CA PRO A 343 -23.30 -11.77 -13.84
C PRO A 343 -23.98 -12.52 -12.69
N GLY A 344 -24.20 -11.84 -11.56
CA GLY A 344 -24.78 -12.43 -10.36
C GLY A 344 -23.81 -13.15 -9.43
N SER A 345 -22.53 -13.30 -9.80
CA SER A 345 -21.51 -13.82 -8.89
C SER A 345 -21.15 -12.80 -7.80
N LYS A 346 -20.59 -13.29 -6.68
CA LYS A 346 -20.14 -12.42 -5.58
C LYS A 346 -19.17 -11.34 -6.05
N LEU A 347 -18.24 -11.68 -6.93
CA LEU A 347 -17.25 -10.74 -7.45
C LEU A 347 -17.89 -9.72 -8.40
N PHE A 348 -18.86 -10.12 -9.21
CA PHE A 348 -19.61 -9.24 -10.09
C PHE A 348 -20.39 -8.15 -9.34
N ASN A 349 -21.03 -8.53 -8.23
CA ASN A 349 -21.86 -7.62 -7.44
C ASN A 349 -21.11 -6.53 -6.69
N ARG A 350 -19.75 -6.57 -6.70
CA ARG A 350 -18.90 -5.57 -6.03
C ARG A 350 -18.51 -4.38 -6.90
N THR A 351 -18.93 -4.33 -8.15
CA THR A 351 -18.51 -3.24 -9.06
C THR A 351 -19.51 -2.09 -9.09
N ILE A 352 -18.98 -0.88 -9.18
CA ILE A 352 -19.78 0.34 -9.38
C ILE A 352 -19.89 0.65 -10.87
N ASP A 353 -18.87 0.33 -11.65
CA ASP A 353 -18.76 0.63 -13.09
C ASP A 353 -19.18 -0.53 -14.02
N GLY A 354 -19.64 -1.63 -13.46
CA GLY A 354 -20.10 -2.80 -14.21
C GLY A 354 -18.98 -3.68 -14.77
N VAL A 355 -17.72 -3.42 -14.42
CA VAL A 355 -16.57 -4.26 -14.79
C VAL A 355 -16.08 -5.02 -13.57
N ALA A 356 -16.25 -6.34 -13.59
CA ALA A 356 -15.74 -7.24 -12.55
C ALA A 356 -14.92 -8.36 -13.20
N PHE A 357 -13.87 -8.78 -12.50
CA PHE A 357 -13.04 -9.90 -12.92
C PHE A 357 -13.44 -11.20 -12.19
N SER A 358 -13.13 -12.32 -12.83
CA SER A 358 -13.43 -13.65 -12.28
C SER A 358 -12.49 -14.10 -11.16
N TYR A 359 -11.42 -13.35 -10.92
CA TYR A 359 -10.43 -13.65 -9.89
C TYR A 359 -10.45 -12.62 -8.76
N PRO A 360 -10.16 -13.04 -7.51
CA PRO A 360 -10.09 -12.13 -6.38
C PRO A 360 -8.92 -11.15 -6.50
N SER A 361 -9.04 -10.02 -5.81
CA SER A 361 -7.98 -9.00 -5.65
C SER A 361 -7.24 -9.22 -4.33
N TYR A 362 -5.92 -9.05 -4.34
CA TYR A 362 -5.12 -9.15 -3.13
C TYR A 362 -5.54 -8.14 -2.04
N VAL A 363 -5.99 -6.96 -2.43
CA VAL A 363 -6.45 -5.94 -1.48
C VAL A 363 -7.85 -6.24 -0.99
N GLN A 364 -8.82 -6.38 -1.91
CA GLN A 364 -10.24 -6.52 -1.55
C GLN A 364 -10.56 -7.86 -0.89
N ASP A 365 -9.87 -8.92 -1.26
CA ASP A 365 -10.23 -10.29 -0.88
C ASP A 365 -9.23 -10.93 0.09
N ILE A 366 -8.02 -10.41 0.20
CA ILE A 366 -6.98 -10.96 1.09
C ILE A 366 -6.64 -9.96 2.19
N LEU A 367 -5.98 -8.85 1.85
CA LEU A 367 -5.53 -7.89 2.87
C LEU A 367 -6.69 -7.13 3.53
N GLY A 368 -7.74 -6.80 2.78
CA GLY A 368 -8.92 -6.15 3.35
C GLY A 368 -9.53 -6.99 4.47
N PRO A 369 -10.08 -8.18 4.17
CA PRO A 369 -10.74 -9.01 5.17
C PRO A 369 -9.83 -9.55 6.27
N MET A 370 -8.55 -9.76 5.99
CA MET A 370 -7.63 -10.39 6.95
C MET A 370 -6.83 -9.39 7.79
N CYS A 371 -6.66 -8.17 7.30
CA CYS A 371 -5.84 -7.13 7.95
C CYS A 371 -6.57 -5.80 8.09
N PHE A 372 -6.88 -5.15 6.98
CA PHE A 372 -7.34 -3.76 6.99
C PHE A 372 -8.69 -3.55 7.66
N ASP A 373 -9.63 -4.47 7.47
CA ASP A 373 -10.95 -4.42 8.12
C ASP A 373 -10.87 -4.52 9.65
N TYR A 374 -9.79 -5.09 10.16
CA TYR A 374 -9.47 -5.16 11.60
C TYR A 374 -8.52 -4.04 12.07
N GLY A 375 -8.23 -3.08 11.23
CA GLY A 375 -7.33 -1.98 11.58
C GLY A 375 -5.84 -2.32 11.54
N PHE A 376 -5.45 -3.49 11.05
CA PHE A 376 -4.05 -3.86 10.83
C PHE A 376 -3.53 -3.23 9.53
N GLY A 377 -2.45 -2.50 9.63
CA GLY A 377 -1.79 -1.90 8.48
C GLY A 377 -0.30 -1.67 8.74
N PRO A 378 0.45 -1.29 7.68
CA PRO A 378 1.89 -1.05 7.79
C PRO A 378 2.23 0.02 8.82
N PHE A 379 3.18 -0.32 9.66
CA PHE A 379 3.79 0.54 10.65
C PHE A 379 5.30 0.40 10.56
N ARG A 380 5.99 1.48 10.27
CA ARG A 380 7.43 1.47 10.05
C ARG A 380 8.14 2.48 10.93
N TRP A 381 9.40 2.17 11.23
CA TRP A 381 10.24 3.07 12.02
C TRP A 381 11.67 3.09 11.51
N VAL A 382 12.36 4.17 11.83
CA VAL A 382 13.77 4.38 11.50
C VAL A 382 14.51 4.81 12.76
N CYS A 383 15.58 4.08 13.08
CA CYS A 383 16.49 4.42 14.18
C CYS A 383 17.45 5.53 13.71
N CYS A 384 17.27 6.72 14.25
CA CYS A 384 17.98 7.92 13.81
C CYS A 384 19.46 7.96 14.25
N SER A 385 19.87 7.12 15.19
CA SER A 385 21.29 6.95 15.54
C SER A 385 22.12 6.38 14.40
N GLY A 386 21.48 5.66 13.47
CA GLY A 386 22.15 4.90 12.42
C GLY A 386 22.85 3.62 12.92
N ASP A 387 22.67 3.27 14.18
CA ASP A 387 23.29 2.10 14.82
C ASP A 387 22.39 0.87 14.65
N ALA A 388 22.94 -0.21 14.08
CA ALA A 388 22.26 -1.49 13.94
C ALA A 388 21.85 -2.09 15.31
N VAL A 389 22.56 -1.78 16.37
CA VAL A 389 22.20 -2.21 17.73
C VAL A 389 20.89 -1.57 18.18
N ASP A 390 20.65 -0.32 17.85
CA ASP A 390 19.38 0.35 18.15
C ASP A 390 18.22 -0.31 17.40
N LEU A 391 18.43 -0.70 16.14
CA LEU A 391 17.43 -1.43 15.38
C LEU A 391 17.08 -2.78 16.03
N GLU A 392 18.09 -3.53 16.45
CA GLU A 392 17.88 -4.80 17.17
C GLU A 392 17.10 -4.59 18.46
N LYS A 393 17.43 -3.56 19.24
CA LYS A 393 16.69 -3.20 20.46
C LYS A 393 15.23 -2.83 20.16
N THR A 394 14.97 -2.04 19.12
CA THR A 394 13.60 -1.69 18.72
C THR A 394 12.82 -2.91 18.23
N ASP A 395 13.46 -3.83 17.51
CA ASP A 395 12.87 -5.12 17.14
C ASP A 395 12.40 -5.91 18.38
N ARG A 396 13.26 -5.98 19.41
CA ARG A 396 12.93 -6.71 20.65
C ARG A 396 11.83 -6.01 21.47
N ILE A 397 11.79 -4.69 21.48
CA ILE A 397 10.70 -3.93 22.11
C ILE A 397 9.39 -4.20 21.40
N ALA A 398 9.35 -4.13 20.08
CA ALA A 398 8.15 -4.40 19.29
C ALA A 398 7.64 -5.83 19.48
N GLU A 399 8.55 -6.83 19.48
CA GLU A 399 8.22 -8.22 19.77
C GLU A 399 7.56 -8.39 21.14
N ARG A 400 8.16 -7.82 22.16
CA ARG A 400 7.65 -7.90 23.55
C ARG A 400 6.25 -7.29 23.65
N VAL A 401 6.07 -6.07 23.13
CA VAL A 401 4.80 -5.35 23.19
C VAL A 401 3.70 -6.13 22.46
N LEU A 402 3.96 -6.61 21.25
CA LEU A 402 2.97 -7.38 20.50
C LEU A 402 2.65 -8.72 21.16
N THR A 403 3.64 -9.38 21.77
CA THR A 403 3.43 -10.64 22.50
C THR A 403 2.53 -10.44 23.72
N GLU A 404 2.74 -9.36 24.48
CA GLU A 404 1.89 -8.99 25.61
C GLU A 404 0.46 -8.67 25.17
N LEU A 405 0.29 -7.87 24.11
CA LEU A 405 -1.04 -7.51 23.59
C LEU A 405 -1.79 -8.70 22.99
N LYS A 406 -1.08 -9.61 22.31
CA LYS A 406 -1.69 -10.79 21.67
C LYS A 406 -2.46 -11.65 22.67
N SER A 407 -1.96 -11.80 23.88
CA SER A 407 -2.59 -12.64 24.90
C SER A 407 -4.00 -12.16 25.31
N GLN A 408 -4.30 -10.89 25.09
CA GLN A 408 -5.56 -10.24 25.46
C GLN A 408 -6.37 -9.79 24.24
N ALA A 409 -5.84 -10.01 23.02
CA ALA A 409 -6.48 -9.60 21.79
C ALA A 409 -7.66 -10.51 21.42
N PRO A 410 -8.67 -10.01 20.70
CA PRO A 410 -9.71 -10.83 20.09
C PRO A 410 -9.10 -11.94 19.22
N ILE A 411 -9.76 -13.11 19.20
CA ILE A 411 -9.25 -14.30 18.49
C ILE A 411 -9.06 -14.04 16.99
N GLU A 412 -9.89 -13.20 16.41
CA GLU A 412 -9.90 -12.83 15.00
C GLU A 412 -8.59 -12.20 14.53
N ILE A 413 -7.89 -11.48 15.42
CA ILE A 413 -6.66 -10.77 15.08
C ILE A 413 -5.39 -11.44 15.62
N GLN A 414 -5.51 -12.44 16.47
CA GLN A 414 -4.34 -13.09 17.09
C GLN A 414 -3.40 -13.71 16.06
N GLN A 415 -3.93 -14.23 14.94
CA GLN A 415 -3.10 -14.83 13.90
C GLN A 415 -2.26 -13.77 13.18
N GLN A 416 -2.84 -12.59 12.89
CA GLN A 416 -2.10 -11.49 12.28
C GLN A 416 -1.02 -10.96 13.22
N MET A 417 -1.29 -10.89 14.51
CA MET A 417 -0.28 -10.53 15.51
C MET A 417 0.83 -11.58 15.57
N ALA A 418 0.52 -12.87 15.55
CA ALA A 418 1.50 -13.94 15.53
C ALA A 418 2.40 -13.87 14.30
N ASP A 419 1.85 -13.60 13.12
CA ASP A 419 2.61 -13.44 11.87
C ASP A 419 3.62 -12.30 11.97
N ASN A 420 3.22 -11.18 12.56
CA ASN A 420 4.08 -10.00 12.71
C ASN A 420 5.13 -10.17 13.82
N ILE A 421 4.80 -10.88 14.89
CA ILE A 421 5.77 -11.27 15.91
C ILE A 421 6.86 -12.15 15.28
N ARG A 422 6.49 -13.15 14.49
CA ARG A 422 7.43 -14.00 13.78
C ARG A 422 8.28 -13.23 12.79
N TRP A 423 7.65 -12.35 12.02
CA TRP A 423 8.34 -11.47 11.09
C TRP A 423 9.45 -10.67 11.77
N ILE A 424 9.16 -10.05 12.92
CA ILE A 424 10.12 -9.25 13.66
C ILE A 424 11.22 -10.10 14.31
N GLN A 425 10.89 -11.30 14.77
CA GLN A 425 11.89 -12.24 15.31
C GLN A 425 12.92 -12.66 14.26
N GLU A 426 12.50 -12.81 13.01
CA GLU A 426 13.32 -13.28 11.90
C GLU A 426 13.90 -12.15 11.05
N ALA A 427 13.57 -10.89 11.33
CA ALA A 427 13.92 -9.76 10.49
C ALA A 427 15.44 -9.60 10.27
N GLY A 428 16.23 -9.79 11.30
CA GLY A 428 17.70 -9.77 11.21
C GLY A 428 18.26 -10.87 10.31
N LYS A 429 17.71 -12.07 10.38
CA LYS A 429 18.06 -13.22 9.53
C LYS A 429 17.76 -12.95 8.06
N ASN A 430 16.67 -12.27 7.78
CA ASN A 430 16.22 -11.98 6.42
C ASN A 430 17.01 -10.87 5.72
N LYS A 431 17.84 -10.12 6.44
CA LYS A 431 18.80 -9.12 5.90
C LYS A 431 18.18 -8.14 4.92
N MET A 432 17.13 -7.43 5.36
CA MET A 432 16.35 -6.57 4.48
C MET A 432 16.66 -5.08 4.58
N VAL A 433 17.55 -4.68 5.47
CA VAL A 433 17.92 -3.28 5.67
C VAL A 433 18.72 -2.76 4.49
N VAL A 434 18.25 -1.67 3.89
CA VAL A 434 18.92 -0.93 2.84
C VAL A 434 18.85 0.56 3.19
N GLY A 435 20.00 1.24 3.22
CA GLY A 435 20.08 2.63 3.66
C GLY A 435 20.03 2.76 5.18
N SER A 436 19.05 3.48 5.71
CA SER A 436 18.90 3.69 7.16
C SER A 436 18.49 2.43 7.91
N GLN A 437 18.75 2.41 9.22
CA GLN A 437 18.36 1.32 10.12
C GLN A 437 16.86 1.37 10.36
N ALA A 438 16.11 0.65 9.54
CA ALA A 438 14.66 0.72 9.45
C ALA A 438 13.97 -0.64 9.56
N ARG A 439 12.73 -0.62 10.02
CA ARG A 439 11.88 -1.79 10.13
C ARG A 439 10.43 -1.47 9.78
N ILE A 440 9.69 -2.50 9.37
CA ILE A 440 8.25 -2.49 9.17
C ILE A 440 7.62 -3.71 9.82
N LEU A 441 6.39 -3.56 10.29
CA LEU A 441 5.46 -4.65 10.59
C LEU A 441 4.04 -4.15 10.38
N TYR A 442 3.05 -5.04 10.45
CA TYR A 442 1.65 -4.65 10.52
C TYR A 442 1.18 -4.66 11.97
N ALA A 443 0.48 -3.61 12.36
CA ALA A 443 -0.15 -3.50 13.67
C ALA A 443 -1.46 -2.72 13.57
N ASP A 444 -2.34 -2.94 14.55
CA ASP A 444 -3.53 -2.11 14.76
C ASP A 444 -3.17 -0.82 15.53
N ALA A 445 -4.16 0.03 15.79
CA ALA A 445 -3.93 1.29 16.51
C ALA A 445 -3.34 1.07 17.90
N GLN A 446 -3.84 0.09 18.63
CA GLN A 446 -3.35 -0.22 19.97
C GLN A 446 -1.90 -0.70 19.91
N GLY A 447 -1.56 -1.58 18.97
CA GLY A 447 -0.21 -2.08 18.77
C GLY A 447 0.76 -0.97 18.38
N ARG A 448 0.40 -0.12 17.42
CA ARG A 448 1.22 1.02 16.98
C ARG A 448 1.48 2.00 18.13
N MET A 449 0.43 2.37 18.86
CA MET A 449 0.55 3.28 19.99
C MET A 449 1.41 2.71 21.11
N ALA A 450 1.20 1.45 21.49
CA ALA A 450 1.96 0.80 22.54
C ALA A 450 3.44 0.62 22.17
N ILE A 451 3.75 0.24 20.92
CA ILE A 451 5.12 0.16 20.42
C ILE A 451 5.79 1.54 20.45
N ALA A 452 5.10 2.57 19.94
CA ALA A 452 5.63 3.94 19.90
C ALA A 452 5.93 4.48 21.30
N GLN A 453 5.02 4.27 22.25
CA GLN A 453 5.24 4.67 23.64
C GLN A 453 6.42 3.93 24.27
N ALA A 454 6.56 2.63 24.04
CA ALA A 454 7.70 1.86 24.52
C ALA A 454 9.03 2.33 23.93
N PHE A 455 9.05 2.69 22.64
CA PHE A 455 10.23 3.32 22.03
C PHE A 455 10.56 4.66 22.70
N ASN A 456 9.55 5.51 22.88
CA ASN A 456 9.75 6.83 23.50
C ASN A 456 10.30 6.71 24.92
N GLU A 457 9.80 5.78 25.72
CA GLU A 457 10.31 5.48 27.05
C GLU A 457 11.77 4.99 27.02
N ALA A 458 12.12 4.09 26.11
CA ALA A 458 13.48 3.61 25.96
C ALA A 458 14.45 4.72 25.54
N ILE A 459 14.01 5.64 24.66
CA ILE A 459 14.79 6.83 24.30
C ILE A 459 14.99 7.73 25.53
N GLY A 460 13.95 7.95 26.31
CA GLY A 460 14.01 8.75 27.53
C GLY A 460 14.97 8.17 28.60
N ARG A 461 15.13 6.85 28.63
CA ARG A 461 16.11 6.17 29.49
C ARG A 461 17.53 6.14 28.91
N GLY A 462 17.72 6.65 27.70
CA GLY A 462 19.02 6.63 27.02
C GLY A 462 19.44 5.25 26.48
N GLU A 463 18.52 4.32 26.33
CA GLU A 463 18.78 2.97 25.83
C GLU A 463 18.94 2.92 24.29
N ILE A 464 18.24 3.79 23.59
CA ILE A 464 18.30 3.98 22.13
C ILE A 464 18.25 5.46 21.79
N GLY A 465 18.67 5.83 20.59
CA GLY A 465 18.48 7.17 20.03
C GLY A 465 17.07 7.43 19.54
N PRO A 466 16.77 8.66 19.07
CA PRO A 466 15.47 9.02 18.54
C PRO A 466 14.99 8.09 17.41
N VAL A 467 13.68 7.93 17.30
CA VAL A 467 13.06 7.06 16.31
C VAL A 467 12.02 7.85 15.53
N VAL A 468 12.07 7.74 14.20
CA VAL A 468 11.04 8.22 13.30
C VAL A 468 10.02 7.11 13.11
N LEU A 469 8.74 7.44 13.27
CA LEU A 469 7.62 6.52 13.18
C LEU A 469 6.64 7.01 12.12
N GLY A 470 6.28 6.14 11.24
CA GLY A 470 5.35 6.46 10.17
C GLY A 470 4.77 5.21 9.57
N ARG A 471 4.15 5.40 8.43
CA ARG A 471 3.50 4.33 7.71
C ARG A 471 3.48 4.59 6.23
N ASP A 472 3.13 3.58 5.46
CA ASP A 472 2.78 3.76 4.07
C ASP A 472 1.50 4.59 3.94
N HIS A 473 1.47 5.47 2.95
CA HIS A 473 0.31 6.28 2.65
C HIS A 473 -0.75 5.49 1.87
N HIS A 474 -0.85 4.21 2.12
CA HIS A 474 -1.80 3.28 1.53
C HIS A 474 -2.25 2.24 2.54
N ASP A 475 -2.42 2.62 3.77
CA ASP A 475 -2.87 1.73 4.82
C ASP A 475 -3.79 2.39 5.85
N VAL A 476 -4.13 1.65 6.90
CA VAL A 476 -5.21 1.93 7.82
C VAL A 476 -5.10 3.27 8.54
N SER A 477 -3.94 3.86 8.63
CA SER A 477 -3.76 5.14 9.30
C SER A 477 -3.68 6.35 8.35
N GLY A 478 -4.00 6.16 7.06
CA GLY A 478 -4.15 7.18 6.06
C GLY A 478 -5.17 6.83 5.03
N THR A 479 -4.98 7.35 3.86
CA THR A 479 -5.80 6.98 2.71
C THR A 479 -4.95 6.77 1.48
N ASP A 480 -5.24 5.72 0.75
CA ASP A 480 -4.86 5.51 -0.64
C ASP A 480 -6.13 5.14 -1.40
N SER A 481 -6.83 6.16 -1.87
CA SER A 481 -8.10 6.04 -2.55
C SER A 481 -7.93 6.14 -4.07
N PRO A 482 -8.69 5.40 -4.86
CA PRO A 482 -9.78 4.50 -4.50
C PRO A 482 -9.41 3.01 -4.44
N TYR A 483 -8.14 2.64 -4.65
CA TYR A 483 -7.78 1.27 -5.01
C TYR A 483 -7.19 0.41 -3.90
N ARG A 484 -6.95 0.98 -2.71
CA ARG A 484 -6.36 0.24 -1.59
C ARG A 484 -7.26 0.22 -0.36
N GLU A 485 -7.00 1.00 0.68
CA GLU A 485 -7.78 0.95 1.93
C GLU A 485 -9.25 1.26 1.72
N THR A 486 -9.56 2.10 0.74
CA THR A 486 -10.94 2.49 0.41
C THR A 486 -11.58 1.59 -0.64
N SER A 487 -10.88 0.57 -1.14
CA SER A 487 -11.34 -0.29 -2.22
C SER A 487 -12.63 -1.06 -1.90
N ASN A 488 -12.89 -1.31 -0.62
CA ASN A 488 -14.09 -1.99 -0.14
C ASN A 488 -15.25 -1.05 0.21
N ILE A 489 -15.13 0.24 -0.13
CA ILE A 489 -16.21 1.22 0.01
C ILE A 489 -16.94 1.30 -1.32
N TYR A 490 -18.18 0.84 -1.37
CA TYR A 490 -18.92 0.64 -2.63
C TYR A 490 -19.99 1.70 -2.92
N ASP A 491 -20.12 2.74 -2.08
CA ASP A 491 -21.08 3.83 -2.24
C ASP A 491 -20.63 4.94 -3.19
N GLY A 492 -19.40 4.87 -3.69
CA GLY A 492 -18.78 5.88 -4.56
C GLY A 492 -17.88 6.89 -3.84
N SER A 493 -17.93 6.98 -2.51
CA SER A 493 -17.12 7.95 -1.75
C SER A 493 -15.61 7.73 -1.91
N ARG A 494 -15.18 6.51 -2.21
CA ARG A 494 -13.78 6.21 -2.49
C ARG A 494 -13.17 6.99 -3.67
N PHE A 495 -14.02 7.50 -4.57
CA PHE A 495 -13.59 8.30 -5.73
C PHE A 495 -13.51 9.80 -5.43
N THR A 496 -13.80 10.22 -4.20
CA THR A 496 -13.69 11.60 -3.75
C THR A 496 -12.36 11.84 -3.04
N ALA A 497 -11.92 13.10 -3.01
CA ALA A 497 -10.70 13.51 -2.32
C ALA A 497 -10.90 13.74 -0.82
N ASP A 498 -12.15 13.80 -0.35
CA ASP A 498 -12.46 14.26 1.00
C ASP A 498 -11.80 13.43 2.11
N MET A 499 -11.79 12.10 1.98
CA MET A 499 -11.16 11.24 3.00
C MET A 499 -9.66 11.52 3.15
N ALA A 500 -8.94 11.67 2.03
CA ALA A 500 -7.50 11.98 2.06
C ALA A 500 -7.23 13.36 2.66
N ILE A 501 -8.04 14.35 2.29
CA ILE A 501 -7.95 15.71 2.82
C ILE A 501 -8.26 15.73 4.32
N GLN A 502 -9.33 15.09 4.76
CA GLN A 502 -9.68 14.97 6.17
C GLN A 502 -8.59 14.26 6.98
N ASN A 503 -7.95 13.26 6.38
CA ASN A 503 -6.86 12.56 7.01
C ASN A 503 -5.67 13.48 7.28
N VAL A 504 -5.16 14.19 6.27
CA VAL A 504 -4.01 15.07 6.43
C VAL A 504 -4.29 16.25 7.37
N ILE A 505 -5.50 16.81 7.34
CA ILE A 505 -5.94 17.84 8.29
C ILE A 505 -5.93 17.28 9.71
N GLY A 506 -6.51 16.12 9.91
CA GLY A 506 -6.59 15.48 11.22
C GLY A 506 -5.22 15.13 11.81
N ASP A 507 -4.30 14.62 11.00
CA ASP A 507 -2.93 14.35 11.41
C ASP A 507 -2.20 15.65 11.80
N SER A 508 -2.47 16.72 11.06
CA SER A 508 -1.86 18.03 11.32
C SER A 508 -2.23 18.60 12.69
N PHE A 509 -3.52 18.67 13.00
CA PHE A 509 -3.93 19.24 14.29
C PHE A 509 -3.72 18.31 15.50
N ARG A 510 -3.47 17.02 15.28
CA ARG A 510 -3.08 16.08 16.34
C ARG A 510 -1.59 16.13 16.69
N GLY A 511 -0.80 16.80 15.89
CA GLY A 511 0.60 17.04 16.20
C GLY A 511 1.58 16.08 15.56
N ALA A 512 1.28 15.51 14.40
CA ALA A 512 2.25 14.80 13.59
C ALA A 512 3.47 15.69 13.29
N THR A 513 4.67 15.12 13.22
CA THR A 513 5.88 15.90 12.98
C THR A 513 5.93 16.43 11.55
N TRP A 514 5.56 15.61 10.56
CA TRP A 514 5.25 16.11 9.21
C TRP A 514 4.12 15.32 8.59
N VAL A 515 3.42 15.99 7.70
CA VAL A 515 2.24 15.44 7.03
C VAL A 515 2.35 15.65 5.53
N SER A 516 1.67 14.81 4.78
CA SER A 516 1.68 14.89 3.33
C SER A 516 0.38 14.41 2.72
N ILE A 517 0.03 15.02 1.58
CA ILE A 517 -1.02 14.55 0.69
C ILE A 517 -0.50 14.60 -0.74
N HIS A 518 -0.69 13.50 -1.46
CA HIS A 518 -0.14 13.32 -2.81
C HIS A 518 -1.21 12.85 -3.77
N ASN A 519 -1.09 13.30 -5.01
CA ASN A 519 -1.68 12.61 -6.14
C ASN A 519 -0.62 11.72 -6.80
N GLY A 520 -1.02 10.54 -7.20
CA GLY A 520 -0.12 9.56 -7.79
C GLY A 520 -0.06 8.26 -6.99
N GLY A 521 0.79 7.36 -7.39
CA GLY A 521 0.97 6.04 -6.78
C GLY A 521 1.23 4.97 -7.82
N GLY A 522 1.18 3.69 -7.43
CA GLY A 522 1.46 2.56 -8.30
C GLY A 522 0.59 2.46 -9.55
N VAL A 523 -0.57 3.11 -9.56
CA VAL A 523 -1.51 3.14 -10.70
C VAL A 523 -1.33 4.34 -11.63
N GLY A 524 -0.45 5.30 -11.29
CA GLY A 524 -0.12 6.46 -12.11
C GLY A 524 -0.71 7.78 -11.62
N ILE A 525 -0.28 8.87 -12.25
CA ILE A 525 -0.71 10.23 -11.91
C ILE A 525 -2.21 10.39 -12.21
N GLY A 526 -2.95 11.00 -11.28
CA GLY A 526 -4.37 11.30 -11.44
C GLY A 526 -5.33 10.16 -11.09
N TYR A 527 -4.83 8.98 -10.77
CA TYR A 527 -5.66 7.80 -10.49
C TYR A 527 -5.88 7.52 -9.01
N SER A 528 -5.06 8.08 -8.13
CA SER A 528 -5.20 7.87 -6.69
C SER A 528 -4.67 9.03 -5.88
N GLN A 529 -5.12 9.12 -4.62
CA GLN A 529 -4.63 10.09 -3.64
C GLN A 529 -4.15 9.37 -2.39
N HIS A 530 -3.04 9.83 -1.85
CA HIS A 530 -2.42 9.33 -0.64
C HIS A 530 -2.32 10.44 0.39
N ALA A 531 -2.67 10.16 1.62
CA ALA A 531 -2.44 11.08 2.73
C ALA A 531 -1.84 10.35 3.93
N GLY A 532 -0.97 11.01 4.66
CA GLY A 532 -0.37 10.38 5.82
C GLY A 532 0.54 11.29 6.64
N GLN A 533 1.09 10.69 7.68
CA GLN A 533 1.88 11.39 8.69
C GLN A 533 3.15 10.64 9.06
N VAL A 534 4.10 11.38 9.62
CA VAL A 534 5.28 10.85 10.30
C VAL A 534 5.48 11.60 11.62
N THR A 535 5.83 10.89 12.66
CA THR A 535 6.04 11.47 14.00
C THR A 535 7.36 11.00 14.58
N VAL A 536 8.06 11.89 15.27
CA VAL A 536 9.34 11.61 15.89
C VAL A 536 9.16 11.32 17.38
N ALA A 537 9.68 10.19 17.84
CA ALA A 537 9.86 9.89 19.24
C ALA A 537 11.27 10.35 19.67
N ASP A 538 11.33 11.28 20.61
CA ASP A 538 12.59 11.87 21.10
C ASP A 538 12.82 11.65 22.59
N GLY A 539 11.97 10.84 23.24
CA GLY A 539 12.07 10.51 24.67
C GLY A 539 11.38 11.49 25.61
N THR A 540 10.75 12.55 25.09
CA THR A 540 10.10 13.57 25.88
C THR A 540 8.63 13.26 26.20
N PRO A 541 8.06 13.84 27.29
CA PRO A 541 6.63 13.76 27.57
C PRO A 541 5.78 14.38 26.44
N GLU A 542 6.26 15.43 25.79
CA GLU A 542 5.62 16.08 24.64
C GLU A 542 5.48 15.10 23.48
N ALA A 543 6.54 14.36 23.15
CA ALA A 543 6.50 13.31 22.11
C ALA A 543 5.50 12.20 22.50
N ALA A 544 5.47 11.77 23.75
CA ALA A 544 4.51 10.77 24.23
C ALA A 544 3.06 11.19 23.97
N ARG A 545 2.69 12.43 24.28
CA ARG A 545 1.35 12.98 24.03
C ARG A 545 1.02 13.05 22.54
N ARG A 546 1.96 13.48 21.72
CA ARG A 546 1.78 13.57 20.25
C ARG A 546 1.58 12.19 19.63
N LEU A 547 2.39 11.21 20.01
CA LEU A 547 2.28 9.82 19.55
C LEU A 547 0.93 9.22 19.93
N GLU A 548 0.45 9.43 21.15
CA GLU A 548 -0.86 8.96 21.57
C GLU A 548 -1.99 9.55 20.71
N ARG A 549 -2.02 10.86 20.54
CA ARG A 549 -3.06 11.54 19.76
C ARG A 549 -3.06 11.14 18.29
N VAL A 550 -1.88 11.11 17.67
CA VAL A 550 -1.75 10.83 16.25
C VAL A 550 -2.07 9.38 15.93
N LEU A 551 -1.49 8.43 16.67
CA LEU A 551 -1.63 7.01 16.40
C LEU A 551 -3.00 6.45 16.80
N THR A 552 -3.68 7.04 17.77
CA THR A 552 -5.07 6.70 18.12
C THR A 552 -6.03 7.04 16.98
N LYS A 553 -5.81 8.16 16.28
CA LYS A 553 -6.65 8.57 15.14
C LYS A 553 -6.45 7.69 13.92
N ASP A 554 -5.28 7.13 13.80
CA ASP A 554 -4.80 6.49 12.57
C ASP A 554 -5.68 5.34 12.03
N THR A 555 -6.56 4.75 12.82
CA THR A 555 -7.50 3.72 12.35
C THR A 555 -8.86 4.27 11.94
N SER A 556 -9.19 5.51 12.33
CA SER A 556 -10.56 6.01 12.22
C SER A 556 -11.00 6.39 10.82
N ALA A 557 -10.09 6.74 9.92
CA ALA A 557 -10.44 7.18 8.57
C ALA A 557 -10.95 6.02 7.69
N VAL A 558 -10.32 4.86 7.78
CA VAL A 558 -10.76 3.65 7.04
C VAL A 558 -11.92 2.97 7.74
N ALA A 559 -11.90 2.95 9.08
CA ALA A 559 -13.01 2.42 9.87
C ALA A 559 -14.35 3.08 9.54
N ALA A 560 -14.35 4.38 9.25
CA ALA A 560 -15.56 5.10 8.86
C ALA A 560 -16.15 4.61 7.52
N GLY A 561 -15.33 4.01 6.66
CA GLY A 561 -15.78 3.46 5.37
C GLY A 561 -16.36 2.04 5.46
N ASN A 562 -16.00 1.28 6.48
CA ASN A 562 -16.48 -0.09 6.67
C ASN A 562 -17.48 -0.16 7.83
N THR A 563 -18.75 0.11 7.52
CA THR A 563 -19.84 0.20 8.49
C THR A 563 -20.34 -1.15 9.01
N ASP A 564 -19.90 -2.25 8.42
CA ASP A 564 -20.39 -3.59 8.78
C ASP A 564 -19.59 -4.26 9.88
N ASP A 565 -18.40 -3.77 10.19
CA ASP A 565 -17.56 -4.31 11.24
C ASP A 565 -17.61 -3.46 12.52
N PRO A 566 -18.10 -4.02 13.64
CA PRO A 566 -18.15 -3.30 14.93
C PRO A 566 -16.79 -2.83 15.45
N SER A 567 -15.70 -3.51 15.08
CA SER A 567 -14.34 -3.10 15.49
C SER A 567 -13.94 -1.73 14.91
N ASN A 568 -14.57 -1.34 13.80
CA ASN A 568 -14.37 -0.03 13.17
C ASN A 568 -15.03 1.14 13.93
N TRP A 569 -15.73 0.85 15.01
CA TRP A 569 -16.43 1.84 15.83
C TRP A 569 -15.64 2.29 17.05
N ALA A 570 -14.33 2.05 17.10
CA ALA A 570 -13.48 2.44 18.22
C ALA A 570 -13.56 3.94 18.57
N GLY A 571 -13.83 4.80 17.59
CA GLY A 571 -14.11 6.23 17.83
C GLY A 571 -15.40 6.52 18.60
N PHE A 572 -16.24 5.52 18.79
CA PHE A 572 -17.52 5.59 19.50
C PHE A 572 -17.50 4.81 20.82
N ALA A 573 -16.34 4.59 21.40
CA ALA A 573 -16.14 3.77 22.60
C ALA A 573 -17.02 4.16 23.82
N ASN A 574 -17.55 5.39 23.82
CA ASN A 574 -18.42 5.88 24.87
C ASN A 574 -19.92 5.73 24.57
N LEU A 575 -20.27 5.15 23.42
CA LEU A 575 -21.67 4.90 23.07
C LEU A 575 -22.13 3.57 23.66
N SER A 576 -23.39 3.50 24.07
CA SER A 576 -24.02 2.24 24.47
C SER A 576 -24.21 1.32 23.26
N ASP A 577 -24.30 0.01 23.49
CA ASP A 577 -24.57 -0.99 22.44
C ASP A 577 -25.81 -0.64 21.60
N THR A 578 -26.85 -0.10 22.24
CA THR A 578 -28.07 0.34 21.54
C THR A 578 -27.80 1.53 20.63
N GLN A 579 -27.01 2.51 21.07
CA GLN A 579 -26.62 3.65 20.25
C GLN A 579 -25.77 3.24 19.06
N ILE A 580 -24.80 2.33 19.28
CA ILE A 580 -23.98 1.77 18.22
C ILE A 580 -24.85 1.03 17.19
N ALA A 581 -25.78 0.19 17.63
CA ALA A 581 -26.66 -0.55 16.74
C ALA A 581 -27.56 0.37 15.91
N ASN A 582 -28.11 1.44 16.52
CA ASN A 582 -28.92 2.43 15.82
C ASN A 582 -28.11 3.19 14.77
N LEU A 583 -26.91 3.67 15.15
CA LEU A 583 -26.04 4.39 14.24
C LEU A 583 -25.63 3.51 13.04
N LYS A 584 -25.24 2.26 13.32
CA LYS A 584 -24.95 1.27 12.28
C LYS A 584 -26.16 1.05 11.34
N GLY A 585 -27.35 0.90 11.89
CA GLY A 585 -28.56 0.75 11.12
C GLY A 585 -28.86 1.96 10.23
N GLN A 586 -28.65 3.18 10.71
CA GLN A 586 -28.81 4.41 9.92
C GLN A 586 -27.80 4.46 8.77
N MET A 587 -26.53 4.16 9.01
CA MET A 587 -25.48 4.15 8.00
C MET A 587 -25.73 3.08 6.92
N GLN A 588 -26.19 1.89 7.31
CA GLN A 588 -26.55 0.84 6.36
C GLN A 588 -27.74 1.23 5.48
N LEU A 589 -28.74 1.86 6.07
CA LEU A 589 -29.91 2.36 5.33
C LEU A 589 -29.50 3.46 4.35
N GLU A 590 -28.65 4.38 4.76
CA GLU A 590 -28.15 5.44 3.89
C GLU A 590 -27.33 4.88 2.73
N ASN A 591 -26.46 3.91 2.99
CA ASN A 591 -25.73 3.21 1.92
C ASN A 591 -26.67 2.53 0.93
N THR A 592 -27.72 1.85 1.42
CA THR A 592 -28.73 1.21 0.58
C THR A 592 -29.48 2.24 -0.26
N ARG A 593 -29.86 3.37 0.35
CA ARG A 593 -30.50 4.48 -0.35
C ARG A 593 -29.62 5.05 -1.47
N LEU A 594 -28.34 5.29 -1.18
CA LEU A 594 -27.36 5.81 -2.15
C LEU A 594 -27.14 4.85 -3.33
N LYS A 595 -27.25 3.56 -3.08
CA LYS A 595 -27.22 2.54 -4.14
C LYS A 595 -28.52 2.41 -4.94
N GLY A 596 -29.58 3.12 -4.56
CA GLY A 596 -30.87 3.02 -5.18
C GLY A 596 -31.62 1.70 -4.95
N GLU A 597 -31.26 0.96 -3.91
CA GLU A 597 -31.83 -0.35 -3.58
C GLU A 597 -33.15 -0.26 -2.79
N ILE A 598 -33.45 0.90 -2.20
CA ILE A 598 -34.73 1.17 -1.53
C ILE A 598 -35.35 2.50 -1.99
N ASP A 599 -36.66 2.56 -1.98
CA ASP A 599 -37.35 3.82 -2.25
C ASP A 599 -37.26 4.77 -1.03
N MET A 600 -37.48 6.06 -1.27
CA MET A 600 -37.37 7.09 -0.24
C MET A 600 -38.39 6.92 0.88
N ALA A 601 -39.59 6.46 0.57
CA ALA A 601 -40.63 6.28 1.58
C ALA A 601 -40.28 5.12 2.53
N ALA A 602 -39.79 4.01 1.99
CA ALA A 602 -39.32 2.87 2.77
C ALA A 602 -38.09 3.26 3.63
N PHE A 603 -37.18 4.06 3.10
CA PHE A 603 -36.02 4.59 3.81
C PHE A 603 -36.42 5.46 5.00
N LEU A 604 -37.32 6.43 4.79
CA LEU A 604 -37.80 7.31 5.85
C LEU A 604 -38.60 6.58 6.94
N ALA A 605 -39.43 5.60 6.54
CA ALA A 605 -40.17 4.76 7.50
C ALA A 605 -39.21 3.95 8.39
N ARG A 606 -38.10 3.46 7.84
CA ARG A 606 -37.10 2.73 8.60
C ARG A 606 -36.26 3.62 9.51
N LEU A 607 -35.90 4.83 9.05
CA LEU A 607 -35.25 5.84 9.90
C LEU A 607 -36.09 6.19 11.11
N ALA A 608 -37.40 6.40 10.93
CA ALA A 608 -38.32 6.71 12.02
C ALA A 608 -38.35 5.61 13.12
N GLN A 609 -38.15 4.34 12.74
CA GLN A 609 -38.04 3.23 13.69
C GLN A 609 -36.74 3.21 14.50
N LEU A 610 -35.69 3.88 14.00
CA LEU A 610 -34.37 3.95 14.66
C LEU A 610 -34.27 5.15 15.62
N ASP A 611 -35.24 6.07 15.57
CA ASP A 611 -35.14 7.42 16.13
C ASP A 611 -35.43 7.54 17.63
N GLU A 612 -35.83 6.49 18.35
CA GLU A 612 -36.07 6.59 19.79
C GLU A 612 -34.79 6.84 20.62
N VAL A 613 -33.59 6.77 19.99
CA VAL A 613 -32.30 7.04 20.65
C VAL A 613 -31.36 7.75 19.67
N SER A 614 -31.79 8.85 19.07
CA SER A 614 -30.97 9.59 18.11
C SER A 614 -29.81 10.30 18.78
N VAL A 615 -28.58 9.90 18.43
CA VAL A 615 -27.34 10.65 18.75
C VAL A 615 -27.25 11.91 17.89
N LEU A 616 -28.01 11.99 16.81
CA LEU A 616 -27.94 13.05 15.76
C LEU A 616 -28.97 14.16 15.92
N GLY A 617 -29.80 14.12 16.97
CA GLY A 617 -30.89 15.09 17.15
C GLY A 617 -32.10 14.82 16.22
N GLU A 618 -33.21 15.52 16.44
CA GLU A 618 -34.39 15.44 15.56
C GLU A 618 -33.98 15.82 14.13
N PRO A 619 -34.39 15.05 13.11
CA PRO A 619 -34.20 15.49 11.75
C PRO A 619 -34.92 16.83 11.58
N ALA A 620 -34.18 17.85 11.16
CA ALA A 620 -34.79 19.11 10.79
C ALA A 620 -35.90 18.81 9.78
N ALA A 621 -37.13 19.23 10.07
CA ALA A 621 -38.25 19.10 9.17
C ALA A 621 -37.82 19.75 7.85
N VAL A 622 -37.65 18.94 6.82
CA VAL A 622 -37.42 19.45 5.48
C VAL A 622 -38.76 20.04 5.05
N GLU A 623 -38.83 21.37 5.11
CA GLU A 623 -39.96 22.08 4.50
C GLU A 623 -40.00 21.71 3.02
N GLU A 624 -41.02 20.98 2.64
CA GLU A 624 -41.32 20.54 1.25
C GLU A 624 -41.56 21.71 0.30
N GLU A 625 -41.43 22.96 0.71
CA GLU A 625 -41.88 24.15 -0.05
C GLU A 625 -40.81 24.84 -0.90
N ARG A 626 -39.62 24.27 -1.13
CA ARG A 626 -38.59 24.94 -1.97
C ARG A 626 -38.08 24.18 -3.18
N LEU A 627 -38.79 23.20 -3.67
CA LEU A 627 -38.42 22.52 -4.94
C LEU A 627 -39.33 22.88 -6.13
N ALA A 628 -40.03 24.00 -6.08
CA ALA A 628 -40.91 24.45 -7.16
C ALA A 628 -40.58 25.86 -7.70
N GLU A 629 -39.31 26.21 -7.80
CA GLU A 629 -38.96 27.32 -8.70
C GLU A 629 -38.03 26.82 -9.83
N PRO A 630 -38.37 27.09 -11.10
CA PRO A 630 -37.51 26.72 -12.21
C PRO A 630 -36.24 27.57 -12.18
N VAL A 631 -35.10 26.94 -12.31
CA VAL A 631 -33.80 27.59 -12.49
C VAL A 631 -33.88 28.45 -13.76
N ALA A 632 -34.08 29.74 -13.59
CA ALA A 632 -33.96 30.70 -14.67
C ALA A 632 -32.48 30.82 -15.08
N ASP A 633 -32.29 30.70 -16.34
CA ASP A 633 -31.15 30.85 -17.20
C ASP A 633 -30.07 31.82 -16.66
N VAL A 634 -28.91 31.28 -16.24
CA VAL A 634 -27.71 32.06 -15.91
C VAL A 634 -26.76 32.04 -17.13
N ALA A 635 -27.27 32.51 -18.25
CA ALA A 635 -26.46 32.63 -19.48
C ALA A 635 -26.16 34.09 -19.89
N ASP A 636 -26.27 35.05 -18.99
CA ASP A 636 -26.01 36.43 -19.40
C ASP A 636 -25.35 37.31 -18.30
N ARG A 637 -24.12 36.98 -17.90
CA ARG A 637 -23.19 37.93 -17.25
C ARG A 637 -21.75 37.47 -17.39
N ALA A 638 -21.20 37.54 -18.58
CA ALA A 638 -19.76 37.63 -18.82
C ALA A 638 -19.53 38.57 -20.01
N GLN A 639 -19.52 39.85 -19.73
CA GLN A 639 -18.73 40.84 -20.47
C GLN A 639 -17.78 41.51 -19.51
#